data_6d258c93ce209d1937d78796999db97f
#
_entry.id   6d258c93ce209d1937d78796999db97f
#
_cell.length_a   1.000
_cell.length_b   1.000
_cell.length_c   1.000
_cell.angle_alpha   90.00
_cell.angle_beta   90.00
_cell.angle_gamma   90.00
#
_symmetry.space_group_name_H-M   'P 1'
#
loop_
_entity.id
_entity.type
_entity.pdbx_description
1 polymer ?
#
loop_
_entity_poly.entity_id
_entity_poly.type
_entity_poly.pdbx_seq_one_letter_code
_entity_poly.pdbx_strand_id
1 'polypeptide(L)'
;MEKKLEVKNLVISFRTQGGKVQAVRDISFDLYKGETLAIVGESGSGKSVTNRAIIGISAGNAIIEGGEILYDGQDLLKISEEDFHKLRGDKIAMIFQDPMSSLNPIMKVGRQLTEAMLLKAKASSKAARKAFNSKLAILNDNMDELAGQNQEDIKKNALKCNTFDDFCIEAITLEAEYNEANRHCIELKDEVDRTILYIEKKQKLDIKRRFREIKSLIEGTIHPYLVQKDEKTLSIINILENTKGEGSEEEINALKDLSLILDEAAKKEEPNYFTLGYYMFRNPGADVSSYSIDELNHMTREYLDAEFMNNFIEEGSLALKNCYDNSSTIKKNTIASLEELRHYFEGESIADKAEALKKVKEVSKEVEEGINQLELIKNSHEYMFKANMTDLINKYFHSIKINNKETKRFEKQTAKHDALVAKGKNLDWKVIPAAITDLNLIINDILNVIDVLKDVLEKQISSYEAFDYKELMVSLIDWFKEQASKAVYKVTPKLAKIRAIKLLDEVGIAEPAARYNQYPFELSGGMRQRIVIAIALAANPDILICDEPTTALDVTIQAQILELINRIKKERNLSVIFITHNLGVVANMADRVAVMYAGKIVEMGTSDDVFYDPRHPYTWALLSSMPDLDSRDRLEAIPGTPPNMIFPPKGDAFAQRNKYALKIDFELQPPMFKVSDTHYAATWLLHEDAPKIEPPKAVTDRIQRMKKR
;
A
#
# COMPACT_ATOMS: atom_id res chain seq x y z
N MET A 1 7.40 -1.55 15.82
CA MET A 1 7.41 -1.74 14.34
C MET A 1 6.44 -0.74 13.73
N GLU A 2 6.79 -0.16 12.59
CA GLU A 2 5.93 0.79 11.85
C GLU A 2 4.76 0.03 11.20
N LYS A 3 3.51 0.45 11.48
CA LYS A 3 2.32 -0.13 10.86
C LYS A 3 2.14 0.45 9.47
N LYS A 4 1.97 -0.40 8.47
CA LYS A 4 1.77 0.00 7.07
C LYS A 4 0.31 -0.06 6.66
N LEU A 5 -0.42 -1.05 7.17
CA LEU A 5 -1.86 -1.23 6.97
C LEU A 5 -2.51 -1.63 8.28
N GLU A 6 -3.66 -1.01 8.62
CA GLU A 6 -4.49 -1.39 9.75
C GLU A 6 -5.91 -1.68 9.27
N VAL A 7 -6.42 -2.84 9.58
CA VAL A 7 -7.83 -3.19 9.36
C VAL A 7 -8.51 -3.26 10.71
N LYS A 8 -9.56 -2.47 10.91
CA LYS A 8 -10.27 -2.35 12.19
C LYS A 8 -11.75 -2.64 12.02
N ASN A 9 -12.26 -3.61 12.77
CA ASN A 9 -13.68 -3.97 12.87
C ASN A 9 -14.39 -4.09 11.52
N LEU A 10 -13.72 -4.63 10.50
CA LEU A 10 -14.21 -4.71 9.13
C LEU A 10 -15.37 -5.69 9.02
N VAL A 11 -16.50 -5.22 8.48
CA VAL A 11 -17.71 -6.01 8.24
C VAL A 11 -18.14 -5.86 6.78
N ILE A 12 -18.21 -7.00 6.05
CA ILE A 12 -18.60 -7.02 4.63
C ILE A 12 -19.65 -8.10 4.40
N SER A 13 -20.73 -7.72 3.71
CA SER A 13 -21.79 -8.63 3.31
C SER A 13 -22.09 -8.53 1.83
N PHE A 14 -22.70 -9.56 1.27
CA PHE A 14 -23.17 -9.60 -0.12
C PHE A 14 -24.69 -9.70 -0.17
N ARG A 15 -25.32 -8.93 -1.07
CA ARG A 15 -26.70 -9.10 -1.45
C ARG A 15 -26.81 -10.25 -2.45
N THR A 16 -27.60 -11.26 -2.10
CA THR A 16 -27.90 -12.40 -2.97
C THR A 16 -29.43 -12.58 -3.09
N GLN A 17 -29.87 -13.37 -4.06
CA GLN A 17 -31.30 -13.70 -4.19
C GLN A 17 -31.85 -14.44 -2.96
N GLY A 18 -31.01 -15.23 -2.28
CA GLY A 18 -31.39 -15.98 -1.06
C GLY A 18 -31.31 -15.17 0.23
N GLY A 19 -30.86 -13.92 0.17
CA GLY A 19 -30.67 -13.06 1.34
C GLY A 19 -29.28 -12.44 1.44
N LYS A 20 -28.95 -11.88 2.58
CA LYS A 20 -27.69 -11.21 2.88
C LYS A 20 -26.69 -12.23 3.43
N VAL A 21 -25.57 -12.43 2.73
CA VAL A 21 -24.48 -13.31 3.14
C VAL A 21 -23.42 -12.48 3.87
N GLN A 22 -23.12 -12.78 5.14
CA GLN A 22 -22.06 -12.11 5.91
C GLN A 22 -20.71 -12.78 5.62
N ALA A 23 -19.93 -12.19 4.72
CA ALA A 23 -18.66 -12.75 4.28
C ALA A 23 -17.48 -12.40 5.20
N VAL A 24 -17.50 -11.19 5.80
CA VAL A 24 -16.52 -10.73 6.78
C VAL A 24 -17.28 -10.15 7.98
N ARG A 25 -16.91 -10.57 9.18
CA ARG A 25 -17.68 -10.39 10.40
C ARG A 25 -16.80 -9.82 11.51
N ASP A 26 -16.56 -8.52 11.49
CA ASP A 26 -15.81 -7.83 12.54
C ASP A 26 -14.39 -8.39 12.71
N ILE A 27 -13.55 -8.18 11.68
CA ILE A 27 -12.13 -8.58 11.72
C ILE A 27 -11.23 -7.37 11.92
N SER A 28 -10.15 -7.58 12.69
CA SER A 28 -9.11 -6.58 12.92
C SER A 28 -7.74 -7.22 12.83
N PHE A 29 -6.82 -6.59 12.11
CA PHE A 29 -5.42 -7.00 12.03
C PHE A 29 -4.55 -5.85 11.51
N ASP A 30 -3.26 -5.90 11.83
CA ASP A 30 -2.24 -4.96 11.37
C ASP A 30 -1.23 -5.66 10.46
N LEU A 31 -0.70 -4.95 9.48
CA LEU A 31 0.46 -5.34 8.69
C LEU A 31 1.59 -4.35 8.95
N TYR A 32 2.74 -4.86 9.37
CA TYR A 32 3.92 -4.05 9.63
C TYR A 32 4.83 -3.97 8.40
N LYS A 33 5.65 -2.93 8.36
CA LYS A 33 6.61 -2.71 7.27
C LYS A 33 7.62 -3.86 7.19
N GLY A 34 7.76 -4.44 5.97
CA GLY A 34 8.65 -5.57 5.71
C GLY A 34 8.17 -6.92 6.27
N GLU A 35 6.95 -6.98 6.82
CA GLU A 35 6.35 -8.20 7.36
C GLU A 35 5.63 -9.03 6.29
N THR A 36 5.58 -10.34 6.47
CA THR A 36 4.62 -11.23 5.80
C THR A 36 3.55 -11.67 6.78
N LEU A 37 2.32 -11.19 6.60
CA LEU A 37 1.13 -11.68 7.29
C LEU A 37 0.43 -12.73 6.41
N ALA A 38 0.37 -13.98 6.87
CA ALA A 38 -0.41 -15.00 6.20
C ALA A 38 -1.85 -15.04 6.73
N ILE A 39 -2.83 -15.07 5.83
CA ILE A 39 -4.24 -15.27 6.16
C ILE A 39 -4.65 -16.66 5.64
N VAL A 40 -4.95 -17.57 6.55
CA VAL A 40 -5.24 -18.97 6.24
C VAL A 40 -6.65 -19.38 6.63
N GLY A 41 -7.21 -20.38 5.97
CA GLY A 41 -8.54 -20.93 6.27
C GLY A 41 -9.18 -21.62 5.08
N GLU A 42 -10.30 -22.30 5.29
CA GLU A 42 -11.06 -22.97 4.22
C GLU A 42 -11.60 -21.98 3.17
N SER A 43 -11.96 -22.53 1.99
CA SER A 43 -12.66 -21.74 0.96
C SER A 43 -13.96 -21.14 1.52
N GLY A 44 -14.24 -19.88 1.16
CA GLY A 44 -15.43 -19.18 1.67
C GLY A 44 -15.25 -18.54 3.06
N SER A 45 -14.10 -18.63 3.72
CA SER A 45 -13.87 -17.99 5.03
C SER A 45 -13.74 -16.46 5.02
N GLY A 46 -13.79 -15.80 3.85
CA GLY A 46 -13.76 -14.34 3.72
C GLY A 46 -12.40 -13.74 3.32
N LYS A 47 -11.33 -14.53 3.19
CA LYS A 47 -9.95 -14.08 2.89
C LYS A 47 -9.84 -13.17 1.66
N SER A 48 -10.23 -13.68 0.49
CA SER A 48 -10.16 -12.92 -0.77
C SER A 48 -11.11 -11.71 -0.79
N VAL A 49 -12.23 -11.77 -0.03
CA VAL A 49 -13.16 -10.64 0.12
C VAL A 49 -12.49 -9.50 0.87
N THR A 50 -11.79 -9.80 1.96
CA THR A 50 -11.02 -8.83 2.75
C THR A 50 -9.97 -8.14 1.87
N ASN A 51 -9.18 -8.92 1.11
CA ASN A 51 -8.13 -8.36 0.27
C ASN A 51 -8.67 -7.51 -0.89
N ARG A 52 -9.78 -7.92 -1.50
CA ARG A 52 -10.44 -7.10 -2.52
C ARG A 52 -10.98 -5.79 -1.95
N ALA A 53 -11.41 -5.78 -0.69
CA ALA A 53 -11.80 -4.54 -0.02
C ALA A 53 -10.61 -3.62 0.23
N ILE A 54 -9.44 -4.16 0.61
CA ILE A 54 -8.19 -3.37 0.80
C ILE A 54 -7.79 -2.62 -0.47
N ILE A 55 -7.93 -3.24 -1.65
CA ILE A 55 -7.61 -2.58 -2.92
C ILE A 55 -8.82 -1.94 -3.61
N GLY A 56 -9.98 -1.89 -2.94
CA GLY A 56 -11.19 -1.23 -3.43
C GLY A 56 -11.81 -1.85 -4.70
N ILE A 57 -11.66 -3.17 -4.92
CA ILE A 57 -12.26 -3.92 -6.05
C ILE A 57 -13.35 -4.89 -5.60
N SER A 58 -14.15 -4.49 -4.64
CA SER A 58 -15.28 -5.28 -4.17
C SER A 58 -16.31 -5.50 -5.28
N ALA A 59 -16.99 -6.65 -5.25
CA ALA A 59 -18.05 -6.94 -6.23
C ALA A 59 -19.21 -5.94 -6.07
N GLY A 60 -19.94 -5.66 -7.17
CA GLY A 60 -21.00 -4.67 -7.17
C GLY A 60 -22.19 -4.94 -6.23
N ASN A 61 -22.34 -6.19 -5.75
CA ASN A 61 -23.33 -6.58 -4.74
C ASN A 61 -22.75 -6.66 -3.31
N ALA A 62 -21.46 -6.29 -3.13
CA ALA A 62 -20.83 -6.19 -1.81
C ALA A 62 -21.27 -4.93 -1.09
N ILE A 63 -21.46 -5.03 0.22
CA ILE A 63 -21.79 -3.93 1.12
C ILE A 63 -20.77 -3.95 2.24
N ILE A 64 -20.02 -2.87 2.39
CA ILE A 64 -19.19 -2.62 3.57
C ILE A 64 -20.11 -2.01 4.62
N GLU A 65 -20.33 -2.73 5.71
CA GLU A 65 -21.28 -2.34 6.76
C GLU A 65 -20.64 -1.54 7.88
N GLY A 66 -19.33 -1.69 8.04
CA GLY A 66 -18.58 -0.99 9.07
C GLY A 66 -17.11 -1.34 9.04
N GLY A 67 -16.35 -0.65 9.86
CA GLY A 67 -14.91 -0.79 10.01
C GLY A 67 -14.11 0.24 9.23
N GLU A 68 -12.79 0.15 9.36
CA GLU A 68 -11.82 1.03 8.72
C GLU A 68 -10.69 0.20 8.11
N ILE A 69 -10.13 0.69 7.01
CA ILE A 69 -8.91 0.17 6.40
C ILE A 69 -7.94 1.33 6.25
N LEU A 70 -6.97 1.44 7.16
CA LEU A 70 -6.02 2.54 7.18
C LEU A 70 -4.71 2.14 6.49
N TYR A 71 -4.32 2.88 5.47
CA TYR A 71 -3.01 2.80 4.83
C TYR A 71 -2.25 4.09 5.09
N ASP A 72 -1.10 4.01 5.75
CA ASP A 72 -0.35 5.18 6.22
C ASP A 72 -1.26 6.22 6.93
N GLY A 73 -2.22 5.76 7.73
CA GLY A 73 -3.18 6.58 8.45
C GLY A 73 -4.37 7.09 7.64
N GLN A 74 -4.44 6.85 6.34
CA GLN A 74 -5.58 7.23 5.48
C GLN A 74 -6.58 6.08 5.33
N ASP A 75 -7.86 6.33 5.66
CA ASP A 75 -8.92 5.33 5.52
C ASP A 75 -9.28 5.10 4.05
N LEU A 76 -8.93 3.92 3.54
CA LEU A 76 -9.18 3.53 2.16
C LEU A 76 -10.67 3.37 1.83
N LEU A 77 -11.53 3.12 2.81
CA LEU A 77 -12.96 2.96 2.58
C LEU A 77 -13.66 4.29 2.26
N LYS A 78 -13.00 5.41 2.53
CA LYS A 78 -13.56 6.77 2.42
C LYS A 78 -12.92 7.60 1.30
N ILE A 79 -11.89 7.07 0.61
CA ILE A 79 -11.25 7.77 -0.50
C ILE A 79 -12.06 7.63 -1.79
N SER A 80 -11.87 8.59 -2.70
CA SER A 80 -12.51 8.56 -4.01
C SER A 80 -11.92 7.45 -4.91
N GLU A 81 -12.68 7.02 -5.93
CA GLU A 81 -12.17 6.05 -6.91
C GLU A 81 -10.94 6.58 -7.66
N GLU A 82 -10.84 7.90 -7.87
CA GLU A 82 -9.65 8.53 -8.46
C GLU A 82 -8.41 8.38 -7.57
N ASP A 83 -8.57 8.46 -6.25
CA ASP A 83 -7.48 8.26 -5.31
C ASP A 83 -7.12 6.78 -5.17
N PHE A 84 -8.10 5.88 -5.25
CA PHE A 84 -7.83 4.44 -5.36
C PHE A 84 -7.02 4.10 -6.62
N HIS A 85 -7.31 4.74 -7.76
CA HIS A 85 -6.51 4.54 -8.97
C HIS A 85 -5.04 4.93 -8.80
N LYS A 86 -4.74 5.91 -7.94
CA LYS A 86 -3.36 6.29 -7.61
C LYS A 86 -2.67 5.28 -6.68
N LEU A 87 -3.44 4.60 -5.82
CA LEU A 87 -2.91 3.62 -4.87
C LEU A 87 -2.74 2.24 -5.50
N ARG A 88 -3.69 1.83 -6.36
CA ARG A 88 -3.65 0.51 -7.02
C ARG A 88 -2.44 0.39 -7.93
N GLY A 89 -1.65 -0.65 -7.70
CA GLY A 89 -0.43 -0.93 -8.46
C GLY A 89 0.75 -0.02 -8.09
N ASP A 90 0.53 1.19 -7.59
CA ASP A 90 1.60 2.10 -7.15
C ASP A 90 2.05 1.84 -5.71
N LYS A 91 1.10 1.73 -4.80
CA LYS A 91 1.33 1.52 -3.37
C LYS A 91 0.95 0.11 -2.93
N ILE A 92 -0.17 -0.38 -3.42
CA ILE A 92 -0.70 -1.70 -3.11
C ILE A 92 -0.90 -2.46 -4.41
N ALA A 93 -0.15 -3.54 -4.61
CA ALA A 93 -0.29 -4.43 -5.77
C ALA A 93 -0.88 -5.78 -5.34
N MET A 94 -1.55 -6.47 -6.27
CA MET A 94 -2.15 -7.77 -6.01
C MET A 94 -1.80 -8.78 -7.10
N ILE A 95 -1.45 -9.97 -6.68
CA ILE A 95 -1.34 -11.16 -7.51
C ILE A 95 -2.62 -11.96 -7.30
N PHE A 96 -3.40 -12.14 -8.37
CA PHE A 96 -4.66 -12.87 -8.34
C PHE A 96 -4.45 -14.38 -8.42
N GLN A 97 -5.44 -15.13 -7.96
CA GLN A 97 -5.44 -16.59 -7.88
C GLN A 97 -5.19 -17.29 -9.23
N ASP A 98 -5.71 -16.73 -10.33
CA ASP A 98 -5.57 -17.29 -11.67
C ASP A 98 -4.72 -16.40 -12.58
N PRO A 99 -3.48 -16.81 -12.92
CA PRO A 99 -2.61 -16.07 -13.82
C PRO A 99 -3.14 -16.02 -15.26
N MET A 100 -4.01 -16.97 -15.65
CA MET A 100 -4.57 -17.01 -16.99
C MET A 100 -5.59 -15.90 -17.23
N SER A 101 -6.39 -15.58 -16.22
CA SER A 101 -7.38 -14.50 -16.29
C SER A 101 -6.73 -13.12 -16.06
N SER A 102 -5.53 -13.08 -15.47
CA SER A 102 -4.84 -11.84 -15.12
C SER A 102 -4.05 -11.25 -16.30
N LEU A 103 -3.64 -12.06 -17.27
CA LEU A 103 -2.90 -11.63 -18.45
C LEU A 103 -3.84 -11.41 -19.65
N ASN A 104 -3.67 -10.30 -20.35
CA ASN A 104 -4.38 -10.07 -21.60
C ASN A 104 -3.82 -10.98 -22.71
N PRO A 105 -4.58 -11.97 -23.21
CA PRO A 105 -4.05 -12.98 -24.15
C PRO A 105 -3.69 -12.40 -25.53
N ILE A 106 -4.27 -11.28 -25.93
CA ILE A 106 -4.03 -10.65 -27.23
C ILE A 106 -2.95 -9.55 -27.19
N MET A 107 -2.32 -9.36 -26.02
CA MET A 107 -1.26 -8.35 -25.83
C MET A 107 0.07 -9.04 -25.47
N LYS A 108 1.15 -8.61 -26.09
CA LYS A 108 2.50 -9.12 -25.77
C LYS A 108 2.85 -8.81 -24.30
N VAL A 109 3.58 -9.74 -23.69
CA VAL A 109 4.02 -9.64 -22.29
C VAL A 109 4.73 -8.32 -22.00
N GLY A 110 5.71 -7.98 -22.83
CA GLY A 110 6.48 -6.74 -22.65
C GLY A 110 5.63 -5.48 -22.72
N ARG A 111 4.59 -5.45 -23.54
CA ARG A 111 3.68 -4.30 -23.60
C ARG A 111 2.87 -4.16 -22.32
N GLN A 112 2.39 -5.26 -21.74
CA GLN A 112 1.65 -5.24 -20.46
C GLN A 112 2.52 -4.69 -19.31
N LEU A 113 3.80 -5.08 -19.26
CA LEU A 113 4.78 -4.56 -18.29
C LEU A 113 5.08 -3.08 -18.50
N THR A 114 5.39 -2.68 -19.73
CA THR A 114 5.79 -1.30 -20.03
C THR A 114 4.64 -0.31 -19.92
N GLU A 115 3.42 -0.72 -20.26
CA GLU A 115 2.24 0.15 -20.16
C GLU A 115 1.98 0.58 -18.70
N ALA A 116 2.08 -0.36 -17.75
CA ALA A 116 1.97 -0.05 -16.32
C ALA A 116 3.02 0.98 -15.87
N MET A 117 4.29 0.80 -16.29
CA MET A 117 5.39 1.71 -15.96
C MET A 117 5.19 3.11 -16.54
N LEU A 118 4.78 3.20 -17.81
CA LEU A 118 4.57 4.48 -18.51
C LEU A 118 3.38 5.26 -17.96
N LEU A 119 2.27 4.58 -17.67
CA LEU A 119 1.08 5.22 -17.10
C LEU A 119 1.38 5.75 -15.70
N LYS A 120 2.07 4.97 -14.87
CA LYS A 120 2.50 5.41 -13.54
C LYS A 120 3.40 6.64 -13.60
N ALA A 121 4.46 6.60 -14.41
CA ALA A 121 5.39 7.71 -14.53
C ALA A 121 4.69 9.00 -14.96
N LYS A 122 3.78 8.92 -15.94
CA LYS A 122 3.00 10.08 -16.40
C LYS A 122 2.07 10.62 -15.30
N ALA A 123 1.39 9.74 -14.57
CA ALA A 123 0.49 10.14 -13.49
C ALA A 123 1.27 10.78 -12.32
N SER A 124 2.39 10.16 -11.93
CA SER A 124 3.29 10.68 -10.88
C SER A 124 3.85 12.05 -11.24
N SER A 125 4.37 12.23 -12.45
CA SER A 125 4.90 13.52 -12.93
C SER A 125 3.83 14.62 -12.92
N LYS A 126 2.61 14.32 -13.40
CA LYS A 126 1.51 15.29 -13.39
C LYS A 126 1.08 15.68 -11.96
N ALA A 127 0.99 14.70 -11.07
CA ALA A 127 0.61 14.92 -9.67
C ALA A 127 1.67 15.74 -8.93
N ALA A 128 2.96 15.40 -9.12
CA ALA A 128 4.09 16.11 -8.52
C ALA A 128 4.14 17.57 -9.00
N ARG A 129 3.97 17.83 -10.30
CA ARG A 129 3.93 19.19 -10.84
C ARG A 129 2.78 20.01 -10.28
N LYS A 130 1.59 19.41 -10.18
CA LYS A 130 0.44 20.08 -9.55
C LYS A 130 0.70 20.40 -8.08
N ALA A 131 1.24 19.45 -7.32
CA ALA A 131 1.54 19.66 -5.90
C ALA A 131 2.61 20.75 -5.69
N PHE A 132 3.68 20.72 -6.49
CA PHE A 132 4.73 21.74 -6.50
C PHE A 132 4.15 23.14 -6.73
N ASN A 133 3.44 23.34 -7.86
CA ASN A 133 2.88 24.63 -8.22
C ASN A 133 1.86 25.14 -7.20
N SER A 134 1.01 24.26 -6.67
CA SER A 134 0.02 24.64 -5.66
C SER A 134 0.67 25.16 -4.37
N LYS A 135 1.68 24.44 -3.83
CA LYS A 135 2.37 24.91 -2.62
C LYS A 135 3.21 26.15 -2.84
N LEU A 136 3.87 26.25 -4.00
CA LEU A 136 4.66 27.44 -4.33
C LEU A 136 3.78 28.69 -4.45
N ALA A 137 2.59 28.57 -5.05
CA ALA A 137 1.61 29.65 -5.10
C ALA A 137 1.17 30.10 -3.70
N ILE A 138 0.85 29.14 -2.81
CA ILE A 138 0.47 29.46 -1.43
C ILE A 138 1.61 30.16 -0.67
N LEU A 139 2.86 29.70 -0.86
CA LEU A 139 4.03 30.36 -0.27
C LEU A 139 4.16 31.79 -0.79
N ASN A 140 4.02 32.00 -2.11
CA ASN A 140 4.06 33.31 -2.72
C ASN A 140 2.94 34.22 -2.21
N ASP A 141 1.70 33.74 -2.14
CA ASP A 141 0.55 34.49 -1.64
C ASP A 141 0.79 34.96 -0.18
N ASN A 142 1.37 34.12 0.67
CA ASN A 142 1.73 34.50 2.04
C ASN A 142 2.90 35.50 2.10
N MET A 143 3.89 35.41 1.18
CA MET A 143 4.94 36.40 1.07
C MET A 143 4.37 37.75 0.61
N ASP A 144 3.42 37.77 -0.32
CA ASP A 144 2.74 38.97 -0.81
C ASP A 144 1.84 39.59 0.25
N GLU A 145 1.17 38.79 1.08
CA GLU A 145 0.39 39.24 2.23
C GLU A 145 1.27 40.00 3.23
N LEU A 146 2.47 39.50 3.53
CA LEU A 146 3.45 40.15 4.40
C LEU A 146 4.04 41.41 3.78
N ALA A 147 4.21 41.47 2.46
CA ALA A 147 4.64 42.66 1.74
C ALA A 147 3.57 43.77 1.75
N GLY A 148 2.32 43.41 2.08
CA GLY A 148 1.21 44.33 2.13
C GLY A 148 0.77 44.83 0.76
N GLN A 149 0.42 46.13 0.66
CA GLN A 149 -0.04 46.75 -0.59
C GLN A 149 1.08 47.29 -1.49
N ASN A 150 2.34 47.01 -1.16
CA ASN A 150 3.47 47.51 -1.95
C ASN A 150 3.60 46.66 -3.25
N GLN A 151 3.18 47.23 -4.37
CA GLN A 151 3.19 46.57 -5.68
C GLN A 151 4.59 46.17 -6.19
N GLU A 152 5.64 46.88 -5.77
CA GLU A 152 7.03 46.57 -6.14
C GLU A 152 7.52 45.31 -5.39
N ASP A 153 7.20 45.19 -4.10
CA ASP A 153 7.59 44.02 -3.30
C ASP A 153 6.80 42.77 -3.72
N ILE A 154 5.53 42.92 -4.04
CA ILE A 154 4.71 41.81 -4.63
C ILE A 154 5.34 41.30 -5.93
N LYS A 155 5.75 42.19 -6.83
CA LYS A 155 6.45 41.81 -8.07
C LYS A 155 7.80 41.14 -7.80
N LYS A 156 8.56 41.60 -6.80
CA LYS A 156 9.82 40.95 -6.41
C LYS A 156 9.61 39.56 -5.84
N ASN A 157 8.58 39.34 -5.03
CA ASN A 157 8.24 38.04 -4.49
C ASN A 157 7.83 37.04 -5.58
N ALA A 158 6.95 37.45 -6.50
CA ALA A 158 6.59 36.65 -7.66
C ALA A 158 7.81 36.28 -8.50
N LEU A 159 8.75 37.21 -8.72
CA LEU A 159 9.99 36.94 -9.43
C LEU A 159 10.87 35.93 -8.68
N LYS A 160 10.98 36.04 -7.35
CA LYS A 160 11.75 35.09 -6.54
C LYS A 160 11.17 33.66 -6.61
N CYS A 161 9.86 33.54 -6.53
CA CYS A 161 9.21 32.22 -6.65
C CYS A 161 9.38 31.62 -8.04
N ASN A 162 9.27 32.41 -9.10
CA ASN A 162 9.56 31.97 -10.47
C ASN A 162 11.03 31.57 -10.64
N THR A 163 11.94 32.35 -10.10
CA THR A 163 13.38 32.03 -10.12
C THR A 163 13.68 30.72 -9.40
N PHE A 164 13.02 30.48 -8.26
CA PHE A 164 13.16 29.22 -7.54
C PHE A 164 12.56 28.05 -8.31
N ASP A 165 11.42 28.23 -8.98
CA ASP A 165 10.81 27.18 -9.85
C ASP A 165 11.76 26.81 -10.99
N ASP A 166 12.27 27.82 -11.73
CA ASP A 166 13.17 27.60 -12.85
C ASP A 166 14.47 26.92 -12.40
N PHE A 167 15.03 27.35 -11.30
CA PHE A 167 16.20 26.76 -10.67
C PHE A 167 15.98 25.29 -10.26
N CYS A 168 14.86 24.97 -9.62
CA CYS A 168 14.52 23.58 -9.27
C CYS A 168 14.39 22.71 -10.52
N ILE A 169 13.77 23.20 -11.57
CA ILE A 169 13.60 22.46 -12.83
C ILE A 169 14.95 22.18 -13.48
N GLU A 170 15.81 23.18 -13.57
CA GLU A 170 17.15 23.05 -14.16
C GLU A 170 17.98 22.02 -13.40
N ALA A 171 18.11 22.21 -12.08
CA ALA A 171 18.88 21.32 -11.20
C ALA A 171 18.42 19.85 -11.31
N ILE A 172 17.12 19.64 -11.31
CA ILE A 172 16.58 18.28 -11.29
C ILE A 172 16.49 17.67 -12.69
N THR A 173 16.46 18.48 -13.74
CA THR A 173 16.62 17.97 -15.10
C THR A 173 18.01 17.36 -15.27
N LEU A 174 19.06 18.05 -14.79
CA LEU A 174 20.44 17.51 -14.79
C LEU A 174 20.56 16.25 -13.93
N GLU A 175 19.97 16.23 -12.74
CA GLU A 175 19.91 15.03 -11.90
C GLU A 175 19.19 13.87 -12.61
N ALA A 176 18.08 14.14 -13.27
CA ALA A 176 17.34 13.13 -14.02
C ALA A 176 18.14 12.57 -15.20
N GLU A 177 18.86 13.42 -15.93
CA GLU A 177 19.72 13.01 -17.04
C GLU A 177 20.88 12.13 -16.55
N TYR A 178 21.54 12.51 -15.47
CA TYR A 178 22.59 11.70 -14.85
C TYR A 178 22.06 10.36 -14.34
N ASN A 179 20.97 10.39 -13.58
CA ASN A 179 20.36 9.17 -13.03
C ASN A 179 19.90 8.21 -14.13
N GLU A 180 19.42 8.73 -15.26
CA GLU A 180 19.09 7.92 -16.43
C GLU A 180 20.37 7.30 -17.05
N ALA A 181 21.41 8.10 -17.25
CA ALA A 181 22.68 7.65 -17.79
C ALA A 181 23.39 6.65 -16.86
N ASN A 182 23.43 6.91 -15.55
CA ASN A 182 24.03 6.00 -14.56
C ASN A 182 23.28 4.67 -14.50
N ARG A 183 21.97 4.68 -14.59
CA ARG A 183 21.18 3.44 -14.67
C ARG A 183 21.50 2.65 -15.92
N HIS A 184 21.63 3.33 -17.06
CA HIS A 184 22.09 2.69 -18.31
C HIS A 184 23.49 2.10 -18.18
N CYS A 185 24.39 2.73 -17.43
CA CYS A 185 25.73 2.18 -17.14
C CYS A 185 25.63 0.84 -16.40
N ILE A 186 24.80 0.78 -15.34
CA ILE A 186 24.62 -0.45 -14.55
C ILE A 186 23.99 -1.56 -15.40
N GLU A 187 22.93 -1.23 -16.14
CA GLU A 187 22.21 -2.19 -17.00
C GLU A 187 23.10 -2.71 -18.13
N LEU A 188 23.88 -1.80 -18.76
CA LEU A 188 24.81 -2.15 -19.83
C LEU A 188 25.95 -3.04 -19.32
N LYS A 189 26.48 -2.75 -18.12
CA LYS A 189 27.53 -3.57 -17.52
C LYS A 189 27.07 -5.02 -17.33
N ASP A 190 25.91 -5.22 -16.71
CA ASP A 190 25.34 -6.56 -16.52
C ASP A 190 25.20 -7.31 -17.88
N GLU A 191 24.77 -6.61 -18.94
CA GLU A 191 24.57 -7.19 -20.26
C GLU A 191 25.90 -7.52 -20.96
N VAL A 192 26.90 -6.67 -20.82
CA VAL A 192 28.27 -6.88 -21.33
C VAL A 192 28.92 -8.08 -20.66
N ASP A 193 28.90 -8.13 -19.32
CA ASP A 193 29.50 -9.20 -18.53
C ASP A 193 28.85 -10.57 -18.83
N ARG A 194 27.53 -10.61 -18.97
CA ARG A 194 26.79 -11.80 -19.40
C ARG A 194 27.15 -12.21 -20.81
N THR A 195 27.29 -11.26 -21.73
CA THR A 195 27.64 -11.55 -23.12
C THR A 195 29.03 -12.14 -23.22
N ILE A 196 30.02 -11.60 -22.50
CA ILE A 196 31.36 -12.15 -22.38
C ILE A 196 31.30 -13.60 -21.88
N LEU A 197 30.58 -13.83 -20.78
CA LEU A 197 30.44 -15.17 -20.17
C LEU A 197 29.84 -16.19 -21.15
N TYR A 198 28.81 -15.80 -21.93
CA TYR A 198 28.20 -16.69 -22.92
C TYR A 198 29.11 -17.02 -24.07
N ILE A 199 29.90 -16.06 -24.56
CA ILE A 199 30.90 -16.29 -25.61
C ILE A 199 32.01 -17.23 -25.12
N GLU A 200 32.57 -16.97 -23.92
CA GLU A 200 33.62 -17.79 -23.31
C GLU A 200 33.16 -19.23 -23.05
N LYS A 201 31.89 -19.43 -22.64
CA LYS A 201 31.30 -20.77 -22.44
C LYS A 201 30.82 -21.44 -23.74
N LYS A 202 31.01 -20.83 -24.90
CA LYS A 202 30.57 -21.33 -26.21
C LYS A 202 29.06 -21.69 -26.25
N GLN A 203 28.24 -20.92 -25.53
CA GLN A 203 26.79 -21.12 -25.53
C GLN A 203 26.19 -20.55 -26.83
N LYS A 204 25.11 -21.20 -27.33
CA LYS A 204 24.36 -20.72 -28.51
C LYS A 204 23.80 -19.32 -28.25
N LEU A 205 24.37 -18.30 -28.85
CA LEU A 205 23.95 -16.90 -28.73
C LEU A 205 23.95 -16.27 -30.13
N ASP A 206 22.95 -15.43 -30.42
CA ASP A 206 22.98 -14.50 -31.55
C ASP A 206 23.83 -13.28 -31.16
N ILE A 207 25.18 -13.42 -31.32
CA ILE A 207 26.17 -12.42 -30.96
C ILE A 207 25.93 -11.12 -31.69
N LYS A 208 25.56 -11.17 -32.99
CA LYS A 208 25.28 -9.98 -33.79
C LYS A 208 24.08 -9.19 -33.31
N ARG A 209 23.06 -9.87 -32.78
CA ARG A 209 21.92 -9.24 -32.16
C ARG A 209 22.29 -8.60 -30.83
N ARG A 210 23.04 -9.30 -30.00
CA ARG A 210 23.51 -8.81 -28.71
C ARG A 210 24.36 -7.57 -28.83
N PHE A 211 25.30 -7.56 -29.77
CA PHE A 211 26.15 -6.38 -29.99
C PHE A 211 25.35 -5.15 -30.44
N ARG A 212 24.29 -5.33 -31.25
CA ARG A 212 23.38 -4.23 -31.59
C ARG A 212 22.58 -3.71 -30.38
N GLU A 213 22.18 -4.63 -29.49
CA GLU A 213 21.50 -4.26 -28.23
C GLU A 213 22.46 -3.49 -27.32
N ILE A 214 23.68 -3.99 -27.10
CA ILE A 214 24.73 -3.32 -26.32
C ILE A 214 25.06 -1.94 -26.90
N LYS A 215 25.26 -1.80 -28.19
CA LYS A 215 25.48 -0.50 -28.82
C LYS A 215 24.37 0.47 -28.55
N SER A 216 23.12 0.05 -28.72
CA SER A 216 21.93 0.89 -28.45
C SER A 216 21.87 1.35 -26.98
N LEU A 217 22.45 0.59 -26.04
CA LEU A 217 22.55 0.97 -24.64
C LEU A 217 23.71 1.93 -24.37
N ILE A 218 24.86 1.78 -25.06
CA ILE A 218 26.01 2.69 -24.89
C ILE A 218 25.62 4.14 -25.13
N GLU A 219 24.82 4.43 -26.15
CA GLU A 219 24.35 5.79 -26.43
C GLU A 219 23.62 6.43 -25.23
N GLY A 220 22.92 5.61 -24.42
CA GLY A 220 22.23 6.06 -23.22
C GLY A 220 23.14 6.26 -22.02
N THR A 221 24.39 5.79 -22.06
CA THR A 221 25.36 5.93 -20.95
C THR A 221 26.25 7.17 -21.10
N ILE A 222 26.26 7.79 -22.28
CA ILE A 222 27.13 8.95 -22.56
C ILE A 222 26.64 10.16 -21.76
N HIS A 223 27.46 10.56 -20.80
CA HIS A 223 27.20 11.72 -19.96
C HIS A 223 28.53 12.31 -19.48
N PRO A 224 28.67 13.65 -19.36
CA PRO A 224 29.95 14.30 -18.97
C PRO A 224 30.60 13.73 -17.72
N TYR A 225 29.80 13.30 -16.76
CA TYR A 225 30.27 12.77 -15.46
C TYR A 225 30.27 11.24 -15.34
N LEU A 226 29.97 10.50 -16.43
CA LEU A 226 29.95 9.04 -16.45
C LEU A 226 30.84 8.49 -17.57
N VAL A 227 30.26 8.06 -18.67
CA VAL A 227 30.97 7.58 -19.86
C VAL A 227 31.14 8.74 -20.82
N GLN A 228 32.40 9.09 -21.11
CA GLN A 228 32.71 10.18 -22.03
C GLN A 228 32.80 9.63 -23.47
N LYS A 229 32.44 10.48 -24.42
CA LYS A 229 32.53 10.18 -25.85
C LYS A 229 33.96 10.43 -26.36
N ASP A 230 34.92 9.70 -25.79
CA ASP A 230 36.36 9.76 -26.17
C ASP A 230 36.71 8.81 -27.31
N GLU A 231 37.96 8.87 -27.79
CA GLU A 231 38.46 8.00 -28.87
C GLU A 231 38.31 6.52 -28.52
N LYS A 232 38.52 6.13 -27.25
CA LYS A 232 38.43 4.75 -26.79
C LYS A 232 37.02 4.24 -26.87
N THR A 233 36.05 5.00 -26.35
CA THR A 233 34.62 4.67 -26.42
C THR A 233 34.10 4.63 -27.86
N LEU A 234 34.55 5.57 -28.70
CA LEU A 234 34.21 5.57 -30.12
C LEU A 234 34.79 4.35 -30.87
N SER A 235 36.03 3.94 -30.55
CA SER A 235 36.64 2.74 -31.12
C SER A 235 35.83 1.46 -30.75
N ILE A 236 35.44 1.33 -29.50
CA ILE A 236 34.59 0.22 -29.04
C ILE A 236 33.25 0.19 -29.79
N ILE A 237 32.57 1.35 -29.90
CA ILE A 237 31.31 1.48 -30.64
C ILE A 237 31.51 1.01 -32.09
N ASN A 238 32.57 1.44 -32.74
CA ASN A 238 32.90 1.09 -34.12
C ASN A 238 33.13 -0.42 -34.31
N ILE A 239 33.85 -1.06 -33.38
CA ILE A 239 34.08 -2.54 -33.40
C ILE A 239 32.73 -3.26 -33.25
N LEU A 240 31.85 -2.84 -32.32
CA LEU A 240 30.54 -3.44 -32.12
C LEU A 240 29.58 -3.21 -33.29
N GLU A 241 29.75 -2.12 -34.04
CA GLU A 241 28.99 -1.86 -35.27
C GLU A 241 29.35 -2.78 -36.44
N ASN A 242 30.64 -3.00 -36.62
CA ASN A 242 31.17 -3.74 -37.76
C ASN A 242 31.32 -5.24 -37.50
N THR A 243 30.78 -5.72 -36.40
CA THR A 243 30.86 -7.12 -35.97
C THR A 243 30.34 -8.11 -37.03
N LYS A 244 31.07 -9.18 -37.23
CA LYS A 244 30.62 -10.35 -38.00
C LYS A 244 29.77 -11.29 -37.15
N GLY A 245 29.81 -11.14 -35.81
CA GLY A 245 29.09 -11.99 -34.87
C GLY A 245 29.70 -13.34 -34.63
N GLU A 246 31.04 -13.44 -34.78
CA GLU A 246 31.83 -14.67 -34.65
C GLU A 246 32.40 -14.86 -33.24
N GLY A 247 32.32 -13.84 -32.37
CA GLY A 247 32.98 -13.86 -31.04
C GLY A 247 34.50 -13.81 -31.14
N SER A 248 35.00 -12.98 -32.05
CA SER A 248 36.47 -12.82 -32.27
C SER A 248 37.16 -12.28 -31.02
N GLU A 249 38.47 -12.47 -30.93
CA GLU A 249 39.28 -11.94 -29.82
C GLU A 249 39.19 -10.41 -29.72
N GLU A 250 39.12 -9.74 -30.86
CA GLU A 250 38.90 -8.28 -30.94
C GLU A 250 37.53 -7.86 -30.36
N GLU A 251 36.45 -8.58 -30.70
CA GLU A 251 35.10 -8.34 -30.19
C GLU A 251 35.06 -8.59 -28.67
N ILE A 252 35.70 -9.63 -28.17
CA ILE A 252 35.74 -9.93 -26.71
C ILE A 252 36.55 -8.87 -25.97
N ASN A 253 37.67 -8.42 -26.50
CA ASN A 253 38.48 -7.37 -25.88
C ASN A 253 37.76 -6.04 -25.86
N ALA A 254 37.04 -5.68 -26.91
CA ALA A 254 36.18 -4.49 -26.93
C ALA A 254 35.09 -4.52 -25.83
N LEU A 255 34.48 -5.68 -25.60
CA LEU A 255 33.49 -5.84 -24.49
C LEU A 255 34.18 -5.76 -23.12
N LYS A 256 35.39 -6.33 -22.93
CA LYS A 256 36.14 -6.23 -21.68
C LYS A 256 36.55 -4.78 -21.37
N ASP A 257 37.01 -4.07 -22.40
CA ASP A 257 37.33 -2.64 -22.26
C ASP A 257 36.11 -1.81 -21.91
N LEU A 258 34.95 -2.11 -22.52
CA LEU A 258 33.67 -1.46 -22.17
C LEU A 258 33.28 -1.77 -20.73
N SER A 259 33.41 -3.02 -20.27
CA SER A 259 33.12 -3.40 -18.89
C SER A 259 33.99 -2.61 -17.89
N LEU A 260 35.28 -2.41 -18.21
CA LEU A 260 36.19 -1.59 -17.39
C LEU A 260 35.75 -0.11 -17.33
N ILE A 261 35.39 0.48 -18.48
CA ILE A 261 34.93 1.86 -18.53
C ILE A 261 33.65 2.03 -17.67
N LEU A 262 32.73 1.06 -17.71
CA LEU A 262 31.51 1.09 -16.92
C LEU A 262 31.78 0.89 -15.42
N ASP A 263 32.81 0.09 -15.06
CA ASP A 263 33.25 -0.06 -13.66
C ASP A 263 33.87 1.23 -13.11
N GLU A 264 34.60 1.96 -13.92
CA GLU A 264 35.17 3.26 -13.55
C GLU A 264 34.07 4.31 -13.40
N ALA A 265 33.08 4.33 -14.32
CA ALA A 265 31.93 5.21 -14.24
C ALA A 265 31.11 4.97 -12.97
N ALA A 266 30.89 3.71 -12.58
CA ALA A 266 30.14 3.33 -11.38
C ALA A 266 30.84 3.73 -10.05
N LYS A 267 32.14 4.00 -10.06
CA LYS A 267 32.93 4.43 -8.88
C LYS A 267 33.00 5.94 -8.73
N LYS A 268 32.60 6.71 -9.75
CA LYS A 268 32.59 8.17 -9.68
C LYS A 268 31.54 8.65 -8.70
N GLU A 269 31.90 9.67 -7.91
CA GLU A 269 30.94 10.33 -7.02
C GLU A 269 29.91 11.12 -7.83
N GLU A 270 28.68 11.10 -7.37
CA GLU A 270 27.58 11.84 -7.96
C GLU A 270 27.74 13.34 -7.70
N PRO A 271 27.69 14.21 -8.72
CA PRO A 271 27.75 15.64 -8.51
C PRO A 271 26.46 16.14 -7.82
N ASN A 272 26.60 17.21 -7.04
CA ASN A 272 25.42 17.88 -6.48
C ASN A 272 24.75 18.75 -7.55
N TYR A 273 23.70 18.22 -8.14
CA TYR A 273 22.96 18.87 -9.23
C TYR A 273 22.26 20.14 -8.82
N PHE A 274 21.92 20.27 -7.56
CA PHE A 274 21.27 21.47 -7.07
C PHE A 274 22.22 22.67 -7.11
N THR A 275 23.49 22.45 -6.75
CA THR A 275 24.54 23.46 -6.89
C THR A 275 24.87 23.74 -8.34
N LEU A 276 24.95 22.68 -9.14
CA LEU A 276 25.21 22.78 -10.56
C LEU A 276 24.11 23.57 -11.27
N GLY A 277 22.83 23.27 -10.98
CA GLY A 277 21.69 23.97 -11.53
C GLY A 277 21.67 25.46 -11.12
N TYR A 278 22.03 25.77 -9.87
CA TYR A 278 22.15 27.15 -9.43
C TYR A 278 23.27 27.90 -10.18
N TYR A 279 24.42 27.25 -10.37
CA TYR A 279 25.52 27.83 -11.13
C TYR A 279 25.12 28.11 -12.60
N MET A 280 24.46 27.13 -13.26
CA MET A 280 23.97 27.30 -14.63
C MET A 280 22.91 28.39 -14.74
N PHE A 281 22.02 28.46 -13.76
CA PHE A 281 21.02 29.53 -13.68
C PHE A 281 21.65 30.92 -13.61
N ARG A 282 22.71 31.07 -12.82
CA ARG A 282 23.46 32.33 -12.68
C ARG A 282 24.31 32.65 -13.90
N ASN A 283 24.74 31.63 -14.62
CA ASN A 283 25.64 31.75 -15.78
C ASN A 283 25.04 31.00 -16.98
N PRO A 284 23.98 31.52 -17.64
CA PRO A 284 23.36 30.89 -18.76
C PRO A 284 24.37 30.59 -19.89
N GLY A 285 24.42 29.32 -20.34
CA GLY A 285 25.35 28.87 -21.35
C GLY A 285 26.75 28.47 -20.86
N ALA A 286 26.97 28.41 -19.53
CA ALA A 286 28.22 27.90 -18.97
C ALA A 286 28.36 26.39 -19.27
N ASP A 287 29.56 26.00 -19.72
CA ASP A 287 29.90 24.58 -19.85
C ASP A 287 30.41 24.05 -18.52
N VAL A 288 29.54 23.29 -17.84
CA VAL A 288 29.82 22.71 -16.53
C VAL A 288 30.63 21.39 -16.64
N SER A 289 30.78 20.83 -17.82
CA SER A 289 31.56 19.62 -18.06
C SER A 289 33.05 19.78 -17.78
N SER A 290 33.53 21.02 -17.70
CA SER A 290 34.90 21.34 -17.37
C SER A 290 35.25 21.28 -15.88
N TYR A 291 34.23 21.21 -14.99
CA TYR A 291 34.45 21.18 -13.54
C TYR A 291 34.67 19.75 -13.05
N SER A 292 35.63 19.60 -12.14
CA SER A 292 35.80 18.36 -11.39
C SER A 292 34.65 18.16 -10.39
N ILE A 293 34.45 16.93 -9.94
CA ILE A 293 33.44 16.61 -8.91
C ILE A 293 33.73 17.34 -7.61
N ASP A 294 35.01 17.50 -7.24
CA ASP A 294 35.39 18.24 -6.03
C ASP A 294 35.04 19.75 -6.13
N GLU A 295 35.22 20.36 -7.30
CA GLU A 295 34.77 21.73 -7.54
C GLU A 295 33.25 21.85 -7.47
N LEU A 296 32.53 20.90 -8.06
CA LEU A 296 31.07 20.85 -7.99
C LEU A 296 30.57 20.64 -6.55
N ASN A 297 31.22 19.76 -5.78
CA ASN A 297 30.91 19.57 -4.36
C ASN A 297 31.25 20.77 -3.50
N HIS A 298 32.29 21.51 -3.86
CA HIS A 298 32.60 22.78 -3.20
C HIS A 298 31.54 23.84 -3.46
N MET A 299 31.06 23.96 -4.68
CA MET A 299 29.95 24.84 -5.05
C MET A 299 28.67 24.50 -4.26
N THR A 300 28.48 23.23 -3.78
CA THR A 300 27.35 22.86 -2.94
C THR A 300 27.33 23.60 -1.61
N ARG A 301 28.48 23.81 -1.01
CA ARG A 301 28.57 24.57 0.26
C ARG A 301 28.26 26.05 0.02
N GLU A 302 28.75 26.62 -1.09
CA GLU A 302 28.46 28.00 -1.49
C GLU A 302 26.97 28.18 -1.83
N TYR A 303 26.27 27.14 -2.26
CA TYR A 303 24.85 27.19 -2.54
C TYR A 303 24.01 27.56 -1.31
N LEU A 304 24.26 26.93 -0.15
CA LEU A 304 23.56 27.26 1.10
C LEU A 304 23.91 28.67 1.61
N ASP A 305 25.07 29.18 1.23
CA ASP A 305 25.57 30.53 1.57
C ASP A 305 25.23 31.59 0.50
N ALA A 306 24.62 31.20 -0.62
CA ALA A 306 24.25 32.13 -1.68
C ALA A 306 23.19 33.12 -1.20
N GLU A 307 23.42 34.40 -1.44
CA GLU A 307 22.56 35.50 -1.00
C GLU A 307 21.08 35.30 -1.38
N PHE A 308 20.82 34.81 -2.61
CA PHE A 308 19.47 34.50 -3.05
C PHE A 308 18.78 33.47 -2.15
N MET A 309 19.46 32.34 -1.85
CA MET A 309 18.87 31.27 -1.06
C MET A 309 18.67 31.63 0.39
N ASN A 310 19.63 32.35 0.99
CA ASN A 310 19.48 32.84 2.34
C ASN A 310 18.29 33.80 2.46
N ASN A 311 18.15 34.74 1.52
CA ASN A 311 17.02 35.67 1.49
C ASN A 311 15.69 34.90 1.24
N PHE A 312 15.69 33.92 0.36
CA PHE A 312 14.49 33.10 0.10
C PHE A 312 14.09 32.24 1.31
N ILE A 313 15.07 31.68 2.05
CA ILE A 313 14.83 30.96 3.28
C ILE A 313 14.29 31.89 4.37
N GLU A 314 14.87 33.10 4.54
CA GLU A 314 14.41 34.03 5.57
C GLU A 314 12.99 34.54 5.28
N GLU A 315 12.75 35.06 4.09
CA GLU A 315 11.43 35.57 3.70
C GLU A 315 10.37 34.43 3.66
N GLY A 316 10.75 33.27 3.13
CA GLY A 316 9.90 32.09 3.11
C GLY A 316 9.58 31.56 4.51
N SER A 317 10.51 31.62 5.46
CA SER A 317 10.26 31.23 6.85
C SER A 317 9.26 32.15 7.54
N LEU A 318 9.29 33.44 7.24
CA LEU A 318 8.29 34.40 7.73
C LEU A 318 6.90 34.13 7.11
N ALA A 319 6.86 33.88 5.81
CA ALA A 319 5.63 33.53 5.11
C ALA A 319 5.04 32.19 5.63
N LEU A 320 5.90 31.21 5.88
CA LEU A 320 5.51 29.94 6.48
C LEU A 320 4.94 30.15 7.88
N LYS A 321 5.59 30.95 8.72
CA LYS A 321 5.09 31.32 10.04
C LYS A 321 3.72 31.99 9.96
N ASN A 322 3.55 32.97 9.07
CA ASN A 322 2.25 33.63 8.86
C ASN A 322 1.15 32.64 8.50
N CYS A 323 1.45 31.67 7.63
CA CYS A 323 0.51 30.62 7.27
C CYS A 323 0.10 29.75 8.47
N TYR A 324 1.06 29.41 9.36
CA TYR A 324 0.76 28.65 10.59
C TYR A 324 -0.01 29.47 11.62
N ASP A 325 0.32 30.77 11.77
CA ASP A 325 -0.38 31.68 12.67
C ASP A 325 -1.86 31.90 12.23
N ASN A 326 -2.09 32.08 10.92
CA ASN A 326 -3.42 32.16 10.34
C ASN A 326 -4.20 30.87 10.56
N SER A 327 -3.59 29.71 10.27
CA SER A 327 -4.17 28.39 10.52
C SER A 327 -4.52 28.20 12.00
N SER A 328 -3.62 28.58 12.91
CA SER A 328 -3.85 28.51 14.37
C SER A 328 -5.05 29.37 14.80
N THR A 329 -5.19 30.55 14.24
CA THR A 329 -6.31 31.45 14.52
C THR A 329 -7.66 30.84 14.07
N ILE A 330 -7.69 30.30 12.85
CA ILE A 330 -8.89 29.60 12.35
C ILE A 330 -9.21 28.37 13.21
N LYS A 331 -8.21 27.57 13.56
CA LYS A 331 -8.37 26.38 14.42
C LYS A 331 -8.94 26.73 15.80
N LYS A 332 -8.50 27.83 16.40
CA LYS A 332 -9.06 28.33 17.68
C LYS A 332 -10.55 28.66 17.54
N ASN A 333 -10.95 29.31 16.45
CA ASN A 333 -12.37 29.58 16.18
C ASN A 333 -13.15 28.28 15.92
N THR A 334 -12.57 27.38 15.15
CA THR A 334 -13.18 26.06 14.85
C THR A 334 -13.41 25.24 16.12
N ILE A 335 -12.53 25.29 17.11
CA ILE A 335 -12.72 24.63 18.42
C ILE A 335 -13.99 25.16 19.11
N ALA A 336 -14.24 26.47 19.08
CA ALA A 336 -15.46 27.04 19.63
C ALA A 336 -16.71 26.55 18.87
N SER A 337 -16.65 26.53 17.54
CA SER A 337 -17.75 25.98 16.70
C SER A 337 -17.96 24.47 16.92
N LEU A 338 -16.91 23.70 17.21
CA LEU A 338 -17.02 22.29 17.59
C LEU A 338 -17.67 22.10 18.95
N GLU A 339 -17.43 22.99 19.92
CA GLU A 339 -18.10 22.97 21.22
C GLU A 339 -19.61 23.27 21.09
N GLU A 340 -19.99 24.25 20.25
CA GLU A 340 -21.41 24.52 19.95
C GLU A 340 -22.06 23.32 19.24
N LEU A 341 -21.34 22.68 18.29
CA LEU A 341 -21.82 21.50 17.62
C LEU A 341 -21.97 20.31 18.58
N ARG A 342 -21.04 20.16 19.51
CA ARG A 342 -21.09 19.15 20.58
C ARG A 342 -22.33 19.32 21.44
N HIS A 343 -22.62 20.54 21.93
CA HIS A 343 -23.81 20.84 22.68
C HIS A 343 -25.10 20.54 21.90
N TYR A 344 -25.14 20.79 20.60
CA TYR A 344 -26.28 20.45 19.77
C TYR A 344 -26.56 18.94 19.76
N PHE A 345 -25.52 18.09 19.82
CA PHE A 345 -25.66 16.62 19.82
C PHE A 345 -25.73 16.00 21.23
N GLU A 346 -25.46 16.72 22.29
CA GLU A 346 -25.58 16.21 23.68
C GLU A 346 -27.02 15.94 24.13
N GLY A 347 -28.02 16.34 23.36
CA GLY A 347 -29.44 16.08 23.66
C GLY A 347 -29.82 14.60 23.51
N GLU A 348 -30.94 14.22 24.15
CA GLU A 348 -31.45 12.84 24.11
C GLU A 348 -31.88 12.38 22.71
N SER A 349 -32.06 13.29 21.74
CA SER A 349 -32.42 12.95 20.37
C SER A 349 -32.09 14.07 19.37
N ILE A 350 -31.68 13.69 18.16
CA ILE A 350 -31.52 14.61 17.03
C ILE A 350 -32.90 14.79 16.37
N ALA A 351 -33.46 16.01 16.45
CA ALA A 351 -34.83 16.25 15.99
C ALA A 351 -34.96 16.30 14.46
N ASP A 352 -34.06 17.00 13.76
CA ASP A 352 -34.12 17.19 12.31
C ASP A 352 -32.78 16.81 11.64
N LYS A 353 -32.89 15.91 10.66
CA LYS A 353 -31.74 15.44 9.83
C LYS A 353 -31.13 16.57 9.00
N ALA A 354 -31.97 17.40 8.38
CA ALA A 354 -31.49 18.43 7.47
C ALA A 354 -30.77 19.55 8.24
N GLU A 355 -31.25 19.90 9.41
CA GLU A 355 -30.61 20.86 10.30
C GLU A 355 -29.26 20.34 10.82
N ALA A 356 -29.21 19.09 11.29
CA ALA A 356 -27.97 18.46 11.75
C ALA A 356 -26.87 18.43 10.64
N LEU A 357 -27.26 18.03 9.42
CA LEU A 357 -26.33 18.02 8.28
C LEU A 357 -25.88 19.44 7.87
N LYS A 358 -26.75 20.45 8.01
CA LYS A 358 -26.42 21.86 7.74
C LYS A 358 -25.35 22.35 8.72
N LYS A 359 -25.57 22.15 10.02
CA LYS A 359 -24.59 22.52 11.07
C LYS A 359 -23.23 21.84 10.86
N VAL A 360 -23.24 20.55 10.60
CA VAL A 360 -22.01 19.82 10.28
C VAL A 360 -21.30 20.39 9.05
N LYS A 361 -22.05 20.77 8.01
CA LYS A 361 -21.46 21.36 6.80
C LYS A 361 -20.83 22.71 7.07
N GLU A 362 -21.41 23.54 7.91
CA GLU A 362 -20.87 24.85 8.31
C GLU A 362 -19.55 24.69 9.07
N VAL A 363 -19.53 23.86 10.12
CA VAL A 363 -18.30 23.58 10.88
C VAL A 363 -17.23 22.88 10.01
N SER A 364 -17.64 21.95 9.13
CA SER A 364 -16.70 21.29 8.23
C SER A 364 -15.98 22.26 7.28
N LYS A 365 -16.63 23.35 6.90
CA LYS A 365 -16.00 24.39 6.09
C LYS A 365 -14.90 25.12 6.86
N GLU A 366 -15.15 25.46 8.13
CA GLU A 366 -14.14 26.06 9.01
C GLU A 366 -12.95 25.10 9.25
N VAL A 367 -13.24 23.79 9.45
CA VAL A 367 -12.19 22.76 9.55
C VAL A 367 -11.35 22.71 8.28
N GLU A 368 -11.98 22.70 7.10
CA GLU A 368 -11.29 22.69 5.80
C GLU A 368 -10.43 23.97 5.61
N GLU A 369 -10.93 25.14 5.99
CA GLU A 369 -10.22 26.42 5.94
C GLU A 369 -9.05 26.47 6.93
N GLY A 370 -9.14 25.81 8.08
CA GLY A 370 -8.08 25.72 9.08
C GLY A 370 -6.90 24.80 8.70
N ILE A 371 -7.04 23.99 7.64
CA ILE A 371 -5.97 23.09 7.19
C ILE A 371 -4.83 23.90 6.59
N ASN A 372 -3.64 23.81 7.20
CA ASN A 372 -2.45 24.45 6.65
C ASN A 372 -1.97 23.70 5.39
N GLN A 373 -2.12 24.33 4.22
CA GLN A 373 -1.75 23.75 2.93
C GLN A 373 -0.23 23.62 2.71
N LEU A 374 0.59 24.36 3.47
CA LEU A 374 2.06 24.25 3.45
C LEU A 374 2.57 23.14 4.37
N GLU A 375 1.74 22.59 5.23
CA GLU A 375 2.11 21.48 6.10
C GLU A 375 2.49 20.24 5.27
N LEU A 376 3.59 19.58 5.63
CA LEU A 376 4.09 18.40 4.93
C LEU A 376 3.38 17.13 5.41
N ILE A 377 2.92 17.11 6.66
CA ILE A 377 2.19 16.00 7.29
C ILE A 377 0.71 16.32 7.26
N LYS A 378 -0.09 15.51 6.55
CA LYS A 378 -1.55 15.66 6.50
C LYS A 378 -2.20 14.96 7.69
N ASN A 379 -3.12 15.65 8.38
CA ASN A 379 -3.93 15.04 9.43
C ASN A 379 -5.20 14.41 8.83
N SER A 380 -5.36 13.10 9.04
CA SER A 380 -6.52 12.34 8.53
C SER A 380 -7.84 12.75 9.20
N HIS A 381 -7.85 13.20 10.47
CA HIS A 381 -9.06 13.57 11.21
C HIS A 381 -9.74 14.81 10.64
N GLU A 382 -8.99 15.85 10.27
CA GLU A 382 -9.54 17.07 9.65
C GLU A 382 -10.18 16.75 8.30
N TYR A 383 -9.51 15.99 7.43
CA TYR A 383 -10.02 15.61 6.12
C TYR A 383 -11.25 14.68 6.19
N MET A 384 -11.34 13.87 7.24
CA MET A 384 -12.38 12.86 7.39
C MET A 384 -13.60 13.33 8.18
N PHE A 385 -13.52 14.45 8.90
CA PHE A 385 -14.54 14.94 9.82
C PHE A 385 -15.94 14.98 9.18
N LYS A 386 -16.07 15.65 8.04
CA LYS A 386 -17.33 15.82 7.32
C LYS A 386 -17.96 14.49 6.89
N ALA A 387 -17.14 13.57 6.38
CA ALA A 387 -17.61 12.26 5.95
C ALA A 387 -18.09 11.44 7.14
N ASN A 388 -17.30 11.36 8.22
CA ASN A 388 -17.64 10.62 9.43
C ASN A 388 -18.94 11.13 10.07
N MET A 389 -19.05 12.44 10.24
CA MET A 389 -20.26 13.06 10.81
C MET A 389 -21.50 12.80 9.94
N THR A 390 -21.37 12.95 8.63
CA THR A 390 -22.47 12.71 7.69
C THR A 390 -22.95 11.25 7.75
N ASP A 391 -22.01 10.30 7.81
CA ASP A 391 -22.34 8.87 7.86
C ASP A 391 -23.01 8.50 9.19
N LEU A 392 -22.53 9.02 10.32
CA LEU A 392 -23.12 8.78 11.63
C LEU A 392 -24.53 9.36 11.74
N ILE A 393 -24.77 10.58 11.23
CA ILE A 393 -26.11 11.18 11.19
C ILE A 393 -27.05 10.35 10.30
N ASN A 394 -26.57 9.90 9.14
CA ASN A 394 -27.35 9.02 8.27
C ASN A 394 -27.70 7.70 8.96
N LYS A 395 -26.74 7.08 9.66
CA LYS A 395 -26.92 5.87 10.45
C LYS A 395 -27.95 6.06 11.55
N TYR A 396 -27.90 7.19 12.27
CA TYR A 396 -28.86 7.54 13.31
C TYR A 396 -30.31 7.54 12.79
N PHE A 397 -30.59 8.32 11.74
CA PHE A 397 -31.94 8.41 11.16
C PHE A 397 -32.38 7.11 10.46
N HIS A 398 -31.47 6.35 9.92
CA HIS A 398 -31.77 5.02 9.40
C HIS A 398 -32.16 4.06 10.52
N SER A 399 -31.45 4.09 11.65
CA SER A 399 -31.73 3.27 12.83
C SER A 399 -33.09 3.60 13.44
N ILE A 400 -33.48 4.87 13.49
CA ILE A 400 -34.85 5.27 13.90
C ILE A 400 -35.91 4.59 13.03
N LYS A 401 -35.76 4.60 11.70
CA LYS A 401 -36.69 3.94 10.78
C LYS A 401 -36.74 2.43 10.98
N ILE A 402 -35.61 1.80 11.23
CA ILE A 402 -35.53 0.37 11.53
C ILE A 402 -36.20 0.08 12.87
N ASN A 403 -35.86 0.81 13.93
CA ASN A 403 -36.43 0.65 15.26
C ASN A 403 -37.97 0.76 15.23
N ASN A 404 -38.49 1.77 14.55
CA ASN A 404 -39.94 1.95 14.40
C ASN A 404 -40.61 0.79 13.65
N LYS A 405 -39.95 0.25 12.61
CA LYS A 405 -40.46 -0.91 11.87
C LYS A 405 -40.44 -2.17 12.71
N GLU A 406 -39.38 -2.40 13.46
CA GLU A 406 -39.22 -3.56 14.33
C GLU A 406 -40.20 -3.53 15.52
N THR A 407 -40.39 -2.38 16.13
CA THR A 407 -41.38 -2.19 17.20
C THR A 407 -42.78 -2.51 16.68
N LYS A 408 -43.20 -1.93 15.55
CA LYS A 408 -44.53 -2.24 14.95
C LYS A 408 -44.68 -3.71 14.58
N ARG A 409 -43.58 -4.36 14.11
CA ARG A 409 -43.59 -5.81 13.84
C ARG A 409 -43.83 -6.59 15.12
N PHE A 410 -43.09 -6.29 16.17
CA PHE A 410 -43.19 -6.94 17.47
C PHE A 410 -44.56 -6.78 18.07
N GLU A 411 -45.09 -5.56 18.12
CA GLU A 411 -46.47 -5.28 18.61
C GLU A 411 -47.53 -6.07 17.85
N LYS A 412 -47.45 -6.11 16.51
CA LYS A 412 -48.36 -6.89 15.66
C LYS A 412 -48.24 -8.40 15.91
N GLN A 413 -47.04 -8.92 16.11
CA GLN A 413 -46.82 -10.35 16.39
C GLN A 413 -47.32 -10.69 17.80
N THR A 414 -47.09 -9.83 18.81
CA THR A 414 -47.54 -10.01 20.17
C THR A 414 -49.09 -10.00 20.22
N ALA A 415 -49.72 -9.00 19.61
CA ALA A 415 -51.19 -8.93 19.55
C ALA A 415 -51.82 -10.18 18.87
N LYS A 416 -51.17 -10.68 17.79
CA LYS A 416 -51.62 -11.90 17.12
C LYS A 416 -51.43 -13.15 17.98
N HIS A 417 -50.31 -13.25 18.68
CA HIS A 417 -50.01 -14.35 19.61
C HIS A 417 -51.04 -14.40 20.75
N ASP A 418 -51.23 -13.25 21.43
CA ASP A 418 -52.12 -13.13 22.57
C ASP A 418 -53.60 -13.40 22.20
N ALA A 419 -54.02 -12.92 21.04
CA ALA A 419 -55.37 -13.22 20.51
C ALA A 419 -55.57 -14.72 20.22
N LEU A 420 -54.54 -15.45 19.85
CA LEU A 420 -54.60 -16.89 19.62
C LEU A 420 -54.56 -17.68 20.94
N VAL A 421 -53.75 -17.23 21.90
CA VAL A 421 -53.70 -17.81 23.25
C VAL A 421 -55.05 -17.65 23.96
N ALA A 422 -55.66 -16.43 23.87
CA ALA A 422 -57.01 -16.14 24.42
C ALA A 422 -58.11 -17.02 23.81
N LYS A 423 -57.90 -17.55 22.58
CA LYS A 423 -58.80 -18.50 21.93
C LYS A 423 -58.46 -19.97 22.26
N GLY A 424 -57.59 -20.24 23.25
CA GLY A 424 -57.24 -21.58 23.72
C GLY A 424 -56.39 -22.40 22.71
N LYS A 425 -55.73 -21.78 21.72
CA LYS A 425 -54.87 -22.47 20.77
C LYS A 425 -53.47 -22.68 21.36
N ASN A 426 -52.99 -23.91 21.37
CA ASN A 426 -51.60 -24.21 21.66
C ASN A 426 -50.72 -23.76 20.48
N LEU A 427 -49.73 -22.93 20.72
CA LEU A 427 -48.91 -22.32 19.68
C LEU A 427 -47.48 -22.91 19.71
N ASP A 428 -47.00 -23.35 18.56
CA ASP A 428 -45.64 -23.92 18.36
C ASP A 428 -44.57 -22.84 18.15
N TRP A 429 -44.94 -21.53 18.12
CA TRP A 429 -44.07 -20.42 17.87
C TRP A 429 -44.09 -19.40 18.99
N LYS A 430 -42.93 -18.73 19.19
CA LYS A 430 -42.75 -17.62 20.16
C LYS A 430 -42.62 -16.32 19.43
N VAL A 431 -43.07 -15.24 20.05
CA VAL A 431 -42.85 -13.87 19.57
C VAL A 431 -41.36 -13.54 19.68
N ILE A 432 -40.76 -13.15 18.55
CA ILE A 432 -39.33 -12.78 18.50
C ILE A 432 -39.21 -11.31 18.96
N PRO A 433 -38.43 -11.00 20.00
CA PRO A 433 -38.21 -9.64 20.46
C PRO A 433 -37.77 -8.70 19.32
N ALA A 434 -38.16 -7.42 19.44
CA ALA A 434 -37.71 -6.40 18.48
C ALA A 434 -36.20 -6.20 18.59
N ALA A 435 -35.50 -6.28 17.45
CA ALA A 435 -34.08 -5.96 17.38
C ALA A 435 -33.92 -4.42 17.25
N ILE A 436 -33.77 -3.75 18.38
CA ILE A 436 -33.67 -2.31 18.46
C ILE A 436 -32.19 -1.92 18.57
N THR A 437 -31.76 -0.99 17.70
CA THR A 437 -30.45 -0.35 17.81
C THR A 437 -30.52 0.75 18.87
N ASP A 438 -29.58 0.75 19.80
CA ASP A 438 -29.45 1.83 20.78
C ASP A 438 -28.93 3.09 20.09
N LEU A 439 -29.78 4.12 20.06
CA LEU A 439 -29.47 5.39 19.41
C LEU A 439 -28.45 6.22 20.21
N ASN A 440 -28.35 6.01 21.52
CA ASN A 440 -27.37 6.69 22.37
C ASN A 440 -25.94 6.29 22.02
N LEU A 441 -25.73 5.04 21.59
CA LEU A 441 -24.41 4.62 21.11
C LEU A 441 -23.97 5.41 19.87
N ILE A 442 -24.91 5.70 18.96
CA ILE A 442 -24.60 6.49 17.75
C ILE A 442 -24.36 7.96 18.12
N ILE A 443 -25.11 8.51 19.07
CA ILE A 443 -24.86 9.87 19.60
C ILE A 443 -23.45 9.92 20.23
N ASN A 444 -23.08 8.94 21.03
CA ASN A 444 -21.75 8.86 21.62
C ASN A 444 -20.65 8.76 20.55
N ASP A 445 -20.88 8.00 19.47
CA ASP A 445 -19.96 7.95 18.33
C ASP A 445 -19.80 9.35 17.69
N ILE A 446 -20.88 10.11 17.52
CA ILE A 446 -20.87 11.49 16.99
C ILE A 446 -20.05 12.41 17.92
N LEU A 447 -20.33 12.37 19.23
CA LEU A 447 -19.60 13.17 20.22
C LEU A 447 -18.11 12.83 20.23
N ASN A 448 -17.76 11.54 20.15
CA ASN A 448 -16.39 11.09 20.11
C ASN A 448 -15.63 11.63 18.86
N VAL A 449 -16.27 11.67 17.69
CA VAL A 449 -15.65 12.25 16.47
C VAL A 449 -15.34 13.74 16.68
N ILE A 450 -16.22 14.48 17.36
CA ILE A 450 -16.02 15.90 17.66
C ILE A 450 -14.88 16.06 18.68
N ASP A 451 -14.89 15.29 19.76
CA ASP A 451 -13.90 15.37 20.83
C ASP A 451 -12.50 15.02 20.32
N VAL A 452 -12.36 13.96 19.51
CA VAL A 452 -11.09 13.58 18.88
C VAL A 452 -10.55 14.68 17.97
N LEU A 453 -11.42 15.30 17.15
CA LEU A 453 -10.96 16.41 16.30
C LEU A 453 -10.51 17.61 17.13
N LYS A 454 -11.25 17.98 18.18
CA LYS A 454 -10.88 19.05 19.10
C LYS A 454 -9.49 18.81 19.71
N ASP A 455 -9.25 17.62 20.26
CA ASP A 455 -7.97 17.24 20.84
C ASP A 455 -6.82 17.34 19.83
N VAL A 456 -7.08 16.97 18.58
CA VAL A 456 -6.10 17.07 17.48
C VAL A 456 -5.76 18.52 17.19
N LEU A 457 -6.77 19.39 17.06
CA LEU A 457 -6.56 20.82 16.79
C LEU A 457 -5.80 21.52 17.94
N GLU A 458 -6.13 21.22 19.20
CA GLU A 458 -5.43 21.75 20.38
C GLU A 458 -3.94 21.34 20.39
N LYS A 459 -3.63 20.07 20.10
CA LYS A 459 -2.26 19.58 19.99
C LYS A 459 -1.48 20.26 18.86
N GLN A 460 -2.11 20.45 17.70
CA GLN A 460 -1.49 21.14 16.58
C GLN A 460 -1.17 22.59 16.94
N ILE A 461 -2.12 23.35 17.50
CA ILE A 461 -1.90 24.74 17.92
C ILE A 461 -0.71 24.83 18.88
N SER A 462 -0.65 23.92 19.87
CA SER A 462 0.44 23.88 20.85
C SER A 462 1.79 23.56 20.20
N SER A 463 1.81 22.70 19.17
CA SER A 463 3.04 22.32 18.47
C SER A 463 3.59 23.46 17.60
N TYR A 464 2.73 24.31 17.03
CA TYR A 464 3.14 25.41 16.15
C TYR A 464 3.99 26.47 16.87
N GLU A 465 3.78 26.66 18.17
CA GLU A 465 4.56 27.59 18.98
C GLU A 465 6.01 27.12 19.19
N ALA A 466 6.27 25.82 19.06
CA ALA A 466 7.59 25.21 19.26
C ALA A 466 8.39 25.03 17.96
N PHE A 467 7.84 25.39 16.79
CA PHE A 467 8.49 25.15 15.50
C PHE A 467 9.64 26.09 15.21
N ASP A 468 10.76 25.55 14.75
CA ASP A 468 11.80 26.32 14.04
C ASP A 468 11.38 26.50 12.57
N TYR A 469 10.86 27.68 12.26
CA TYR A 469 10.35 27.98 10.92
C TYR A 469 11.44 28.06 9.85
N LYS A 470 12.72 28.26 10.21
CA LYS A 470 13.83 28.18 9.25
C LYS A 470 14.09 26.72 8.87
N GLU A 471 14.12 25.83 9.85
CA GLU A 471 14.27 24.40 9.60
C GLU A 471 13.08 23.82 8.80
N LEU A 472 11.85 24.27 9.12
CA LEU A 472 10.67 23.92 8.35
C LEU A 472 10.73 24.43 6.91
N MET A 473 11.27 25.65 6.67
CA MET A 473 11.44 26.17 5.33
C MET A 473 12.47 25.36 4.52
N VAL A 474 13.58 24.96 5.14
CA VAL A 474 14.56 24.07 4.50
C VAL A 474 13.91 22.74 4.13
N SER A 475 13.13 22.15 5.05
CA SER A 475 12.37 20.93 4.78
C SER A 475 11.36 21.09 3.64
N LEU A 476 10.71 22.25 3.54
CA LEU A 476 9.80 22.58 2.45
C LEU A 476 10.54 22.71 1.12
N ILE A 477 11.73 23.31 1.12
CA ILE A 477 12.61 23.37 -0.07
C ILE A 477 13.00 21.97 -0.52
N ASP A 478 13.39 21.08 0.39
CA ASP A 478 13.71 19.68 0.06
C ASP A 478 12.50 18.92 -0.50
N TRP A 479 11.32 19.19 0.04
CA TRP A 479 10.08 18.67 -0.52
C TRP A 479 9.81 19.20 -1.95
N PHE A 480 10.05 20.51 -2.20
CA PHE A 480 9.96 21.09 -3.55
C PHE A 480 10.92 20.42 -4.52
N LYS A 481 12.19 20.20 -4.11
CA LYS A 481 13.18 19.45 -4.89
C LYS A 481 12.65 18.06 -5.27
N GLU A 482 12.13 17.31 -4.29
CA GLU A 482 11.58 15.98 -4.53
C GLU A 482 10.41 16.00 -5.53
N GLN A 483 9.49 16.98 -5.40
CA GLN A 483 8.37 17.10 -6.33
C GLN A 483 8.85 17.51 -7.73
N ALA A 484 9.79 18.44 -7.84
CA ALA A 484 10.36 18.84 -9.11
C ALA A 484 11.09 17.65 -9.80
N SER A 485 11.86 16.85 -9.04
CA SER A 485 12.46 15.60 -9.54
C SER A 485 11.42 14.67 -10.16
N LYS A 486 10.33 14.41 -9.45
CA LYS A 486 9.22 13.59 -9.96
C LYS A 486 8.52 14.21 -11.17
N ALA A 487 8.47 15.56 -11.24
CA ALA A 487 7.81 16.28 -12.33
C ALA A 487 8.60 16.27 -13.64
N VAL A 488 9.93 16.37 -13.59
CA VAL A 488 10.79 16.40 -14.79
C VAL A 488 11.24 15.03 -15.25
N TYR A 489 11.25 14.03 -14.35
CA TYR A 489 11.66 12.68 -14.67
C TYR A 489 10.72 12.00 -15.66
N LYS A 490 11.24 11.65 -16.84
CA LYS A 490 10.46 11.01 -17.92
C LYS A 490 10.89 9.56 -18.12
N VAL A 491 9.96 8.62 -17.97
CA VAL A 491 10.17 7.24 -18.40
C VAL A 491 9.84 7.15 -19.88
N THR A 492 10.88 6.96 -20.71
CA THR A 492 10.70 6.75 -22.15
C THR A 492 10.28 5.31 -22.44
N PRO A 493 9.64 5.02 -23.60
CA PRO A 493 9.32 3.65 -23.99
C PRO A 493 10.56 2.73 -24.06
N LYS A 494 11.73 3.28 -24.45
CA LYS A 494 13.01 2.55 -24.50
C LYS A 494 13.44 2.16 -23.08
N LEU A 495 13.43 3.09 -22.14
CA LEU A 495 13.75 2.84 -20.73
C LEU A 495 12.78 1.86 -20.07
N ALA A 496 11.47 2.02 -20.33
CA ALA A 496 10.45 1.10 -19.83
C ALA A 496 10.69 -0.33 -20.35
N LYS A 497 11.10 -0.48 -21.61
CA LYS A 497 11.46 -1.80 -22.19
C LYS A 497 12.66 -2.42 -21.48
N ILE A 498 13.71 -1.64 -21.25
CA ILE A 498 14.93 -2.11 -20.54
C ILE A 498 14.57 -2.58 -19.13
N ARG A 499 13.79 -1.77 -18.39
CA ARG A 499 13.31 -2.13 -17.05
C ARG A 499 12.42 -3.38 -17.05
N ALA A 500 11.53 -3.50 -18.03
CA ALA A 500 10.67 -4.67 -18.16
C ALA A 500 11.47 -5.96 -18.43
N ILE A 501 12.50 -5.89 -19.27
CA ILE A 501 13.39 -7.02 -19.53
C ILE A 501 14.19 -7.39 -18.27
N LYS A 502 14.72 -6.40 -17.53
CA LYS A 502 15.40 -6.63 -16.25
C LYS A 502 14.47 -7.25 -15.22
N LEU A 503 13.23 -6.79 -15.14
CA LEU A 503 12.24 -7.33 -14.23
C LEU A 503 11.85 -8.77 -14.56
N LEU A 504 11.75 -9.10 -15.86
CA LEU A 504 11.57 -10.50 -16.30
C LEU A 504 12.75 -11.41 -15.89
N ASP A 505 13.98 -10.90 -15.97
CA ASP A 505 15.17 -11.60 -15.50
C ASP A 505 15.17 -11.79 -13.98
N GLU A 506 14.84 -10.74 -13.22
CA GLU A 506 14.71 -10.74 -11.75
C GLU A 506 13.71 -11.81 -11.26
N VAL A 507 12.59 -11.97 -11.96
CA VAL A 507 11.63 -13.04 -11.62
C VAL A 507 12.04 -14.42 -12.18
N GLY A 508 13.21 -14.54 -12.79
CA GLY A 508 13.78 -15.79 -13.26
C GLY A 508 13.17 -16.32 -14.57
N ILE A 509 12.81 -15.43 -15.48
CA ILE A 509 12.40 -15.79 -16.84
C ILE A 509 13.65 -15.97 -17.71
N ALA A 510 13.86 -17.18 -18.24
CA ALA A 510 14.94 -17.44 -19.18
C ALA A 510 14.73 -16.67 -20.50
N GLU A 511 15.81 -16.14 -21.07
CA GLU A 511 15.77 -15.35 -22.31
C GLU A 511 14.77 -14.17 -22.27
N PRO A 512 14.85 -13.26 -21.27
CA PRO A 512 13.80 -12.28 -21.00
C PRO A 512 13.53 -11.35 -22.21
N ALA A 513 14.54 -11.02 -23.01
CA ALA A 513 14.37 -10.20 -24.22
C ALA A 513 13.56 -10.91 -25.31
N ALA A 514 13.65 -12.22 -25.45
CA ALA A 514 12.83 -13.01 -26.36
C ALA A 514 11.40 -13.11 -25.84
N ARG A 515 11.24 -13.43 -24.55
CA ARG A 515 9.92 -13.57 -23.89
C ARG A 515 9.15 -12.27 -23.81
N TYR A 516 9.82 -11.14 -23.72
CA TYR A 516 9.21 -9.79 -23.82
C TYR A 516 8.32 -9.64 -25.05
N ASN A 517 8.69 -10.24 -26.20
CA ASN A 517 7.99 -10.13 -27.45
C ASN A 517 6.91 -11.21 -27.68
N GLN A 518 6.76 -12.16 -26.75
CA GLN A 518 5.80 -13.25 -26.82
C GLN A 518 4.44 -12.89 -26.25
N TYR A 519 3.45 -13.68 -26.62
CA TYR A 519 2.10 -13.60 -26.04
C TYR A 519 1.98 -14.58 -24.85
N PRO A 520 1.06 -14.33 -23.91
CA PRO A 520 0.88 -15.19 -22.74
C PRO A 520 0.62 -16.66 -23.08
N PHE A 521 -0.09 -16.97 -24.14
CA PHE A 521 -0.43 -18.36 -24.54
C PHE A 521 0.80 -19.17 -25.03
N GLU A 522 1.89 -18.49 -25.42
CA GLU A 522 3.15 -19.16 -25.84
C GLU A 522 4.02 -19.58 -24.65
N LEU A 523 3.61 -19.32 -23.42
CA LEU A 523 4.38 -19.49 -22.20
C LEU A 523 3.80 -20.58 -21.30
N SER A 524 4.64 -21.26 -20.53
CA SER A 524 4.21 -22.23 -19.53
C SER A 524 3.42 -21.59 -18.37
N GLY A 525 2.67 -22.36 -17.60
CA GLY A 525 1.95 -21.87 -16.42
C GLY A 525 2.84 -21.16 -15.41
N GLY A 526 3.97 -21.77 -15.06
CA GLY A 526 4.95 -21.17 -14.14
C GLY A 526 5.58 -19.89 -14.68
N MET A 527 5.84 -19.78 -16.00
CA MET A 527 6.31 -18.55 -16.61
C MET A 527 5.25 -17.45 -16.57
N ARG A 528 3.99 -17.77 -16.82
CA ARG A 528 2.89 -16.81 -16.71
C ARG A 528 2.74 -16.28 -15.30
N GLN A 529 2.85 -17.14 -14.29
CA GLN A 529 2.81 -16.73 -12.89
C GLN A 529 3.95 -15.77 -12.55
N ARG A 530 5.19 -16.07 -12.98
CA ARG A 530 6.34 -15.16 -12.81
C ARG A 530 6.13 -13.82 -13.49
N ILE A 531 5.48 -13.80 -14.66
CA ILE A 531 5.14 -12.56 -15.38
C ILE A 531 4.08 -11.76 -14.64
N VAL A 532 3.05 -12.40 -14.07
CA VAL A 532 2.06 -11.71 -13.23
C VAL A 532 2.73 -11.07 -12.00
N ILE A 533 3.68 -11.78 -11.38
CA ILE A 533 4.52 -11.22 -10.30
C ILE A 533 5.31 -10.01 -10.82
N ALA A 534 5.96 -10.12 -11.98
CA ALA A 534 6.69 -9.01 -12.58
C ALA A 534 5.79 -7.78 -12.84
N ILE A 535 4.57 -7.98 -13.34
CA ILE A 535 3.60 -6.89 -13.57
C ILE A 535 3.21 -6.23 -12.23
N ALA A 536 2.92 -7.01 -11.20
CA ALA A 536 2.61 -6.50 -9.87
C ALA A 536 3.77 -5.67 -9.28
N LEU A 537 5.02 -6.07 -9.56
CA LEU A 537 6.23 -5.38 -9.10
C LEU A 537 6.66 -4.19 -9.98
N ALA A 538 6.11 -4.07 -11.18
CA ALA A 538 6.53 -3.06 -12.17
C ALA A 538 6.44 -1.62 -11.66
N ALA A 539 5.55 -1.38 -10.73
CA ALA A 539 5.33 -0.09 -10.10
C ALA A 539 6.06 0.11 -8.77
N ASN A 540 6.82 -0.88 -8.30
CA ASN A 540 7.52 -0.87 -7.01
C ASN A 540 6.58 -0.55 -5.82
N PRO A 541 5.58 -1.42 -5.55
CA PRO A 541 4.59 -1.18 -4.50
C PRO A 541 5.21 -1.29 -3.10
N ASP A 542 4.52 -0.73 -2.09
CA ASP A 542 4.87 -0.88 -0.66
C ASP A 542 4.27 -2.17 -0.07
N ILE A 543 3.08 -2.56 -0.56
CA ILE A 543 2.37 -3.76 -0.13
C ILE A 543 2.08 -4.66 -1.34
N LEU A 544 2.42 -5.93 -1.21
CA LEU A 544 2.08 -6.98 -2.17
C LEU A 544 1.08 -7.95 -1.57
N ILE A 545 -0.11 -8.03 -2.15
CA ILE A 545 -1.15 -8.99 -1.77
C ILE A 545 -1.05 -10.20 -2.70
N CYS A 546 -0.84 -11.38 -2.15
CA CYS A 546 -0.77 -12.64 -2.87
C CYS A 546 -2.02 -13.48 -2.55
N ASP A 547 -3.01 -13.51 -3.44
CA ASP A 547 -4.24 -14.30 -3.27
C ASP A 547 -4.05 -15.66 -3.93
N GLU A 548 -3.67 -16.66 -3.15
CA GLU A 548 -3.37 -18.03 -3.58
C GLU A 548 -2.42 -18.12 -4.79
N PRO A 549 -1.23 -17.48 -4.75
CA PRO A 549 -0.39 -17.27 -5.93
C PRO A 549 0.21 -18.56 -6.52
N THR A 550 0.02 -19.69 -5.88
CA THR A 550 0.56 -21.00 -6.27
C THR A 550 -0.50 -22.02 -6.61
N THR A 551 -1.77 -21.65 -6.65
CA THR A 551 -2.88 -22.53 -7.04
C THR A 551 -2.71 -22.97 -8.49
N ALA A 552 -2.97 -24.26 -8.77
CA ALA A 552 -2.81 -24.91 -10.08
C ALA A 552 -1.36 -24.99 -10.61
N LEU A 553 -0.35 -24.86 -9.76
CA LEU A 553 1.05 -25.10 -10.08
C LEU A 553 1.52 -26.45 -9.48
N ASP A 554 2.46 -27.10 -10.15
CA ASP A 554 3.13 -28.27 -9.59
C ASP A 554 3.99 -27.91 -8.37
N VAL A 555 4.28 -28.87 -7.50
CA VAL A 555 4.95 -28.65 -6.21
C VAL A 555 6.32 -27.99 -6.37
N THR A 556 7.05 -28.34 -7.45
CA THR A 556 8.39 -27.81 -7.72
C THR A 556 8.31 -26.32 -8.10
N ILE A 557 7.41 -25.97 -9.02
CA ILE A 557 7.19 -24.57 -9.42
C ILE A 557 6.61 -23.76 -8.25
N GLN A 558 5.74 -24.35 -7.44
CA GLN A 558 5.20 -23.75 -6.23
C GLN A 558 6.34 -23.31 -5.29
N ALA A 559 7.29 -24.21 -4.98
CA ALA A 559 8.43 -23.89 -4.13
C ALA A 559 9.27 -22.74 -4.70
N GLN A 560 9.55 -22.76 -6.01
CA GLN A 560 10.29 -21.69 -6.69
C GLN A 560 9.58 -20.34 -6.65
N ILE A 561 8.26 -20.29 -6.78
CA ILE A 561 7.48 -19.04 -6.69
C ILE A 561 7.53 -18.48 -5.27
N LEU A 562 7.44 -19.33 -4.26
CA LEU A 562 7.52 -18.92 -2.86
C LEU A 562 8.89 -18.36 -2.51
N GLU A 563 9.95 -19.04 -2.95
CA GLU A 563 11.33 -18.55 -2.80
C GLU A 563 11.54 -17.20 -3.51
N LEU A 564 11.01 -17.05 -4.73
CA LEU A 564 11.03 -15.80 -5.48
C LEU A 564 10.36 -14.66 -4.69
N ILE A 565 9.15 -14.86 -4.17
CA ILE A 565 8.42 -13.84 -3.39
C ILE A 565 9.22 -13.47 -2.13
N ASN A 566 9.78 -14.45 -1.41
CA ASN A 566 10.60 -14.19 -0.22
C ASN A 566 11.88 -13.41 -0.52
N ARG A 567 12.57 -13.73 -1.63
CA ARG A 567 13.75 -13.00 -2.09
C ARG A 567 13.39 -11.54 -2.40
N ILE A 568 12.37 -11.33 -3.21
CA ILE A 568 11.93 -9.97 -3.61
C ILE A 568 11.45 -9.16 -2.40
N LYS A 569 10.72 -9.80 -1.46
CA LYS A 569 10.33 -9.16 -0.19
C LYS A 569 11.54 -8.57 0.53
N LYS A 570 12.62 -9.36 0.67
CA LYS A 570 13.85 -8.93 1.36
C LYS A 570 14.59 -7.84 0.59
N GLU A 571 14.76 -8.02 -0.74
CA GLU A 571 15.50 -7.09 -1.59
C GLU A 571 14.84 -5.72 -1.70
N ARG A 572 13.50 -5.68 -1.70
CA ARG A 572 12.70 -4.45 -1.87
C ARG A 572 12.04 -3.94 -0.59
N ASN A 573 12.26 -4.62 0.54
CA ASN A 573 11.62 -4.32 1.83
C ASN A 573 10.09 -4.22 1.73
N LEU A 574 9.47 -5.16 1.00
CA LEU A 574 8.02 -5.21 0.78
C LEU A 574 7.29 -5.76 2.00
N SER A 575 6.12 -5.22 2.28
CA SER A 575 5.16 -5.84 3.19
C SER A 575 4.23 -6.76 2.39
N VAL A 576 3.97 -7.98 2.87
CA VAL A 576 3.24 -8.99 2.10
C VAL A 576 2.02 -9.48 2.89
N ILE A 577 0.83 -9.48 2.25
CA ILE A 577 -0.33 -10.24 2.72
C ILE A 577 -0.41 -11.50 1.84
N PHE A 578 -0.26 -12.66 2.46
CA PHE A 578 -0.22 -13.94 1.77
C PHE A 578 -1.45 -14.78 2.11
N ILE A 579 -2.34 -14.98 1.15
CA ILE A 579 -3.50 -15.86 1.32
C ILE A 579 -3.19 -17.24 0.77
N THR A 580 -3.51 -18.25 1.56
CA THR A 580 -3.47 -19.65 1.14
C THR A 580 -4.37 -20.52 2.03
N HIS A 581 -4.77 -21.65 1.53
CA HIS A 581 -5.37 -22.72 2.32
C HIS A 581 -4.33 -23.76 2.76
N ASN A 582 -3.07 -23.65 2.30
CA ASN A 582 -1.99 -24.60 2.61
C ASN A 582 -1.09 -24.07 3.73
N LEU A 583 -1.29 -24.56 4.95
CA LEU A 583 -0.48 -24.21 6.11
C LEU A 583 1.01 -24.59 5.95
N GLY A 584 1.35 -25.61 5.19
CA GLY A 584 2.75 -26.00 4.95
C GLY A 584 3.54 -24.93 4.21
N VAL A 585 2.88 -24.16 3.34
CA VAL A 585 3.46 -23.01 2.65
C VAL A 585 3.71 -21.87 3.63
N VAL A 586 2.77 -21.64 4.54
CA VAL A 586 2.79 -20.54 5.50
C VAL A 586 3.96 -20.65 6.47
N ALA A 587 4.26 -21.87 6.93
CA ALA A 587 5.34 -22.12 7.88
C ALA A 587 6.72 -21.61 7.40
N ASN A 588 6.93 -21.54 6.07
CA ASN A 588 8.19 -21.12 5.46
C ASN A 588 8.22 -19.64 5.05
N MET A 589 7.08 -18.95 5.06
CA MET A 589 6.97 -17.60 4.51
C MET A 589 6.50 -16.54 5.50
N ALA A 590 5.64 -16.94 6.45
CA ALA A 590 4.95 -15.98 7.29
C ALA A 590 5.75 -15.60 8.53
N ASP A 591 5.78 -14.31 8.83
CA ASP A 591 6.23 -13.82 10.13
C ASP A 591 5.09 -13.93 11.16
N ARG A 592 3.85 -13.61 10.73
CA ARG A 592 2.62 -13.77 11.52
C ARG A 592 1.54 -14.47 10.71
N VAL A 593 0.65 -15.14 11.42
CA VAL A 593 -0.46 -15.93 10.82
C VAL A 593 -1.78 -15.50 11.45
N ALA A 594 -2.78 -15.23 10.61
CA ALA A 594 -4.17 -15.05 11.01
C ALA A 594 -5.01 -16.21 10.45
N VAL A 595 -5.56 -17.03 11.32
CA VAL A 595 -6.43 -18.14 10.96
C VAL A 595 -7.87 -17.64 10.86
N MET A 596 -8.49 -17.80 9.70
CA MET A 596 -9.80 -17.24 9.40
C MET A 596 -10.84 -18.33 9.15
N TYR A 597 -11.97 -18.26 9.84
CA TYR A 597 -13.09 -19.19 9.69
C TYR A 597 -14.42 -18.44 9.66
N ALA A 598 -15.28 -18.75 8.68
CA ALA A 598 -16.64 -18.20 8.56
C ALA A 598 -16.72 -16.68 8.76
N GLY A 599 -15.79 -15.93 8.14
CA GLY A 599 -15.74 -14.47 8.17
C GLY A 599 -15.11 -13.85 9.42
N LYS A 600 -14.52 -14.65 10.32
CA LYS A 600 -13.83 -14.16 11.53
C LYS A 600 -12.40 -14.64 11.61
N ILE A 601 -11.53 -13.84 12.23
CA ILE A 601 -10.22 -14.32 12.67
C ILE A 601 -10.45 -15.08 13.98
N VAL A 602 -10.08 -16.35 13.99
CA VAL A 602 -10.27 -17.25 15.15
C VAL A 602 -8.99 -17.46 15.95
N GLU A 603 -7.84 -17.30 15.32
CA GLU A 603 -6.53 -17.35 15.99
C GLU A 603 -5.54 -16.47 15.23
N MET A 604 -4.69 -15.73 15.93
CA MET A 604 -3.65 -14.89 15.35
C MET A 604 -2.42 -14.87 16.25
N GLY A 605 -1.24 -15.04 15.67
CA GLY A 605 0.02 -15.01 16.38
C GLY A 605 1.21 -14.97 15.43
N THR A 606 2.42 -15.07 15.99
CA THR A 606 3.61 -15.34 15.18
C THR A 606 3.48 -16.71 14.51
N SER A 607 4.28 -16.97 13.50
CA SER A 607 4.33 -18.31 12.88
C SER A 607 4.60 -19.38 13.96
N ASP A 608 5.51 -19.12 14.86
CA ASP A 608 5.84 -20.04 15.95
C ASP A 608 4.65 -20.27 16.90
N ASP A 609 3.92 -19.22 17.27
CA ASP A 609 2.72 -19.34 18.13
C ASP A 609 1.69 -20.29 17.51
N VAL A 610 1.34 -20.08 16.24
CA VAL A 610 0.27 -20.83 15.57
C VAL A 610 0.69 -22.27 15.24
N PHE A 611 1.97 -22.52 14.92
CA PHE A 611 2.45 -23.85 14.55
C PHE A 611 2.91 -24.71 15.75
N TYR A 612 3.46 -24.08 16.80
CA TYR A 612 4.02 -24.83 17.96
C TYR A 612 3.19 -24.70 19.23
N ASP A 613 2.24 -23.77 19.29
CA ASP A 613 1.33 -23.61 20.45
C ASP A 613 -0.11 -23.24 20.01
N PRO A 614 -0.70 -23.96 19.00
CA PRO A 614 -2.05 -23.65 18.51
C PRO A 614 -3.08 -23.80 19.62
N ARG A 615 -4.03 -22.85 19.71
CA ARG A 615 -5.02 -22.79 20.79
C ARG A 615 -6.47 -23.01 20.30
N HIS A 616 -6.78 -22.63 19.08
CA HIS A 616 -8.15 -22.80 18.57
C HIS A 616 -8.38 -24.21 17.99
N PRO A 617 -9.49 -24.88 18.31
CA PRO A 617 -9.80 -26.21 17.77
C PRO A 617 -9.83 -26.31 16.24
N TYR A 618 -10.19 -25.24 15.54
CA TYR A 618 -10.10 -25.18 14.09
C TYR A 618 -8.65 -25.23 13.58
N THR A 619 -7.74 -24.54 14.25
CA THR A 619 -6.30 -24.59 13.94
C THR A 619 -5.76 -26.00 14.17
N TRP A 620 -6.18 -26.67 15.24
CA TRP A 620 -5.84 -28.08 15.46
C TRP A 620 -6.31 -28.98 14.32
N ALA A 621 -7.55 -28.78 13.87
CA ALA A 621 -8.13 -29.55 12.77
C ALA A 621 -7.39 -29.28 11.45
N LEU A 622 -7.02 -28.03 11.15
CA LEU A 622 -6.20 -27.68 9.99
C LEU A 622 -4.82 -28.35 10.04
N LEU A 623 -4.14 -28.30 11.19
CA LEU A 623 -2.84 -28.94 11.37
C LEU A 623 -2.91 -30.47 11.28
N SER A 624 -3.97 -31.09 11.81
CA SER A 624 -4.21 -32.54 11.70
C SER A 624 -4.49 -33.01 10.28
N SER A 625 -5.05 -32.14 9.43
CA SER A 625 -5.36 -32.45 8.03
C SER A 625 -4.18 -32.27 7.06
N MET A 626 -3.05 -31.73 7.54
CA MET A 626 -1.87 -31.55 6.69
C MET A 626 -1.12 -32.87 6.46
N PRO A 627 -0.73 -33.20 5.20
CA PRO A 627 0.13 -34.33 4.92
C PRO A 627 1.48 -34.20 5.66
N ASP A 628 1.94 -35.30 6.24
CA ASP A 628 3.26 -35.42 6.86
C ASP A 628 3.97 -36.64 6.26
N LEU A 629 5.16 -36.42 5.68
CA LEU A 629 5.93 -37.48 5.04
C LEU A 629 6.39 -38.59 6.02
N ASP A 630 6.51 -38.24 7.29
CA ASP A 630 6.99 -39.13 8.35
C ASP A 630 5.87 -39.85 9.11
N SER A 631 4.62 -39.59 8.79
CA SER A 631 3.45 -40.15 9.43
C SER A 631 2.82 -41.23 8.54
N ARG A 632 2.61 -42.44 9.12
CA ARG A 632 1.80 -43.49 8.51
C ARG A 632 0.32 -43.40 8.89
N ASP A 633 -0.05 -42.42 9.69
CA ASP A 633 -1.41 -42.26 10.20
C ASP A 633 -2.33 -41.68 9.12
N ARG A 634 -3.59 -42.07 9.18
CA ARG A 634 -4.63 -41.60 8.27
C ARG A 634 -4.91 -40.13 8.57
N LEU A 635 -4.88 -39.24 7.55
CA LEU A 635 -5.23 -37.84 7.71
C LEU A 635 -6.66 -37.70 8.26
N GLU A 636 -6.83 -36.89 9.30
CA GLU A 636 -8.15 -36.58 9.82
C GLU A 636 -8.77 -35.45 8.97
N ALA A 637 -9.90 -35.75 8.33
CA ALA A 637 -10.67 -34.71 7.65
C ALA A 637 -11.47 -33.90 8.66
N ILE A 638 -11.61 -32.59 8.42
CA ILE A 638 -12.48 -31.73 9.23
C ILE A 638 -13.93 -32.13 8.98
N PRO A 639 -14.71 -32.56 9.98
CA PRO A 639 -16.06 -33.10 9.79
C PRO A 639 -17.05 -31.99 9.35
N GLY A 640 -18.06 -32.34 8.58
CA GLY A 640 -19.16 -31.46 8.20
C GLY A 640 -18.77 -30.37 7.18
N THR A 641 -19.66 -29.44 6.97
CA THR A 641 -19.49 -28.28 6.07
C THR A 641 -19.50 -26.96 6.84
N PRO A 642 -18.85 -25.92 6.34
CA PRO A 642 -18.95 -24.58 6.93
C PRO A 642 -20.41 -24.10 7.03
N PRO A 643 -20.76 -23.30 8.03
CA PRO A 643 -22.13 -22.83 8.22
C PRO A 643 -22.61 -21.93 7.08
N ASN A 644 -23.92 -21.93 6.84
CA ASN A 644 -24.53 -21.02 5.88
C ASN A 644 -24.53 -19.58 6.44
N MET A 645 -23.76 -18.68 5.82
CA MET A 645 -23.60 -17.32 6.28
C MET A 645 -24.74 -16.36 5.90
N ILE A 646 -25.82 -16.86 5.31
CA ILE A 646 -27.12 -16.15 5.25
C ILE A 646 -27.75 -16.12 6.65
N PHE A 647 -27.58 -17.21 7.40
CA PHE A 647 -28.04 -17.37 8.78
C PHE A 647 -26.86 -17.70 9.69
N PRO A 648 -25.98 -16.74 9.97
CA PRO A 648 -24.79 -16.99 10.77
C PRO A 648 -25.20 -17.49 12.17
N PRO A 649 -24.48 -18.49 12.74
CA PRO A 649 -24.75 -18.97 14.09
C PRO A 649 -24.55 -17.82 15.11
N LYS A 650 -25.31 -17.88 16.21
CA LYS A 650 -25.21 -16.90 17.31
C LYS A 650 -23.87 -17.01 18.04
N GLY A 651 -23.44 -18.22 18.28
CA GLY A 651 -22.19 -18.55 18.94
C GLY A 651 -21.00 -18.71 18.00
N ASP A 652 -20.04 -19.51 18.41
CA ASP A 652 -18.89 -19.85 17.59
C ASP A 652 -19.33 -20.56 16.30
N ALA A 653 -18.89 -20.04 15.17
CA ALA A 653 -19.21 -20.62 13.87
C ALA A 653 -18.64 -22.04 13.67
N PHE A 654 -17.58 -22.39 14.39
CA PHE A 654 -16.96 -23.71 14.36
C PHE A 654 -17.63 -24.72 15.31
N ALA A 655 -18.48 -24.29 16.25
CA ALA A 655 -19.06 -25.14 17.31
C ALA A 655 -19.63 -26.46 16.80
N GLN A 656 -20.40 -26.48 15.69
CA GLN A 656 -20.98 -27.68 15.13
C GLN A 656 -19.97 -28.71 14.59
N ARG A 657 -18.78 -28.26 14.26
CA ARG A 657 -17.66 -29.06 13.72
C ARG A 657 -16.57 -29.32 14.77
N ASN A 658 -16.69 -28.68 15.93
CA ASN A 658 -15.74 -28.76 17.03
C ASN A 658 -16.04 -29.92 17.95
N LYS A 659 -15.18 -30.92 17.98
CA LYS A 659 -15.30 -32.11 18.88
C LYS A 659 -15.21 -31.69 20.39
N TYR A 660 -14.67 -30.50 20.68
CA TYR A 660 -14.44 -29.97 22.02
C TYR A 660 -15.39 -28.83 22.36
N ALA A 661 -16.46 -28.63 21.59
CA ALA A 661 -17.41 -27.55 21.81
C ALA A 661 -18.07 -27.62 23.18
N LEU A 662 -18.09 -26.51 23.87
CA LEU A 662 -18.84 -26.31 25.10
C LEU A 662 -20.25 -25.84 24.78
N LYS A 663 -21.21 -25.93 25.71
CA LYS A 663 -22.57 -25.41 25.50
C LYS A 663 -22.58 -23.92 25.13
N ILE A 664 -21.70 -23.15 25.75
CA ILE A 664 -21.56 -21.71 25.51
C ILE A 664 -21.13 -21.40 24.05
N ASP A 665 -20.38 -22.27 23.40
CA ASP A 665 -19.99 -22.11 21.99
C ASP A 665 -21.19 -22.03 21.04
N PHE A 666 -22.32 -22.63 21.40
CA PHE A 666 -23.54 -22.56 20.60
C PHE A 666 -24.38 -21.30 20.86
N GLU A 667 -24.17 -20.62 21.98
CA GLU A 667 -24.99 -19.50 22.45
C GLU A 667 -24.29 -18.15 22.26
N LEU A 668 -23.00 -18.08 22.56
CA LEU A 668 -22.21 -16.85 22.57
C LEU A 668 -20.92 -17.01 21.75
N GLN A 669 -20.59 -15.95 20.99
CA GLN A 669 -19.33 -15.86 20.25
C GLN A 669 -18.17 -15.70 21.25
N PRO A 670 -17.11 -16.51 21.20
CA PRO A 670 -15.94 -16.33 22.03
C PRO A 670 -15.22 -15.01 21.69
N PRO A 671 -14.77 -14.23 22.67
CA PRO A 671 -13.89 -13.11 22.45
C PRO A 671 -12.48 -13.58 22.08
N MET A 672 -11.65 -12.69 21.57
CA MET A 672 -10.22 -12.97 21.39
C MET A 672 -9.50 -12.96 22.73
N PHE A 673 -9.22 -14.14 23.28
CA PHE A 673 -8.42 -14.28 24.50
C PHE A 673 -6.94 -14.08 24.19
N LYS A 674 -6.26 -13.33 25.06
CA LYS A 674 -4.81 -13.15 24.99
C LYS A 674 -4.10 -14.38 25.59
N VAL A 675 -3.30 -15.07 24.77
CA VAL A 675 -2.47 -16.21 25.19
C VAL A 675 -1.07 -15.72 25.57
N SER A 676 -0.49 -14.84 24.74
CA SER A 676 0.79 -14.15 24.96
C SER A 676 0.72 -12.72 24.41
N ASP A 677 1.82 -11.98 24.43
CA ASP A 677 1.87 -10.63 23.84
C ASP A 677 1.68 -10.63 22.33
N THR A 678 1.96 -11.74 21.66
CA THR A 678 1.85 -11.91 20.21
C THR A 678 0.74 -12.86 19.79
N HIS A 679 0.16 -13.63 20.72
CA HIS A 679 -0.75 -14.73 20.43
C HIS A 679 -2.15 -14.50 21.03
N TYR A 680 -3.17 -14.62 20.19
CA TYR A 680 -4.59 -14.45 20.54
C TYR A 680 -5.43 -15.56 19.89
N ALA A 681 -6.43 -16.07 20.61
CA ALA A 681 -7.36 -17.07 20.06
C ALA A 681 -8.80 -16.87 20.58
N ALA A 682 -9.77 -17.03 19.68
CA ALA A 682 -11.20 -16.86 19.96
C ALA A 682 -11.85 -18.21 20.29
N THR A 683 -11.58 -18.74 21.46
CA THR A 683 -12.17 -20.00 21.94
C THR A 683 -12.48 -19.96 23.42
N TRP A 684 -13.67 -20.43 23.81
CA TRP A 684 -14.07 -20.54 25.22
C TRP A 684 -13.22 -21.53 26.02
N LEU A 685 -12.43 -22.40 25.35
CA LEU A 685 -11.49 -23.31 26.03
C LEU A 685 -10.35 -22.55 26.76
N LEU A 686 -10.16 -21.26 26.50
CA LEU A 686 -9.20 -20.40 27.19
C LEU A 686 -9.80 -19.63 28.37
N HIS A 687 -11.11 -19.75 28.62
CA HIS A 687 -11.75 -19.15 29.79
C HIS A 687 -11.27 -19.84 31.09
N GLU A 688 -11.17 -19.11 32.17
CA GLU A 688 -10.66 -19.61 33.46
C GLU A 688 -11.45 -20.82 33.99
N ASP A 689 -12.77 -20.85 33.78
CA ASP A 689 -13.66 -21.92 34.21
C ASP A 689 -13.78 -23.08 33.20
N ALA A 690 -13.07 -23.01 32.06
CA ALA A 690 -13.14 -24.04 31.06
C ALA A 690 -12.38 -25.29 31.45
N PRO A 691 -12.82 -26.48 31.02
CA PRO A 691 -12.06 -27.71 31.22
C PRO A 691 -10.72 -27.61 30.46
N LYS A 692 -9.63 -28.03 31.10
CA LYS A 692 -8.32 -28.11 30.45
C LYS A 692 -8.34 -29.23 29.41
N ILE A 693 -8.30 -28.87 28.16
CA ILE A 693 -8.29 -29.79 27.02
C ILE A 693 -6.93 -29.66 26.32
N GLU A 694 -6.26 -30.77 26.13
CA GLU A 694 -5.02 -30.82 25.33
C GLU A 694 -5.34 -30.95 23.84
N PRO A 695 -4.47 -30.40 22.97
CA PRO A 695 -4.58 -30.61 21.53
C PRO A 695 -4.59 -32.08 21.16
N PRO A 696 -5.22 -32.48 20.04
CA PRO A 696 -5.23 -33.85 19.54
C PRO A 696 -3.82 -34.45 19.45
N LYS A 697 -3.69 -35.75 19.69
CA LYS A 697 -2.39 -36.45 19.62
C LYS A 697 -1.67 -36.23 18.29
N ALA A 698 -2.41 -36.19 17.18
CA ALA A 698 -1.86 -35.91 15.85
C ALA A 698 -1.14 -34.53 15.81
N VAL A 699 -1.67 -33.52 16.50
CA VAL A 699 -1.07 -32.18 16.60
C VAL A 699 0.13 -32.20 17.51
N THR A 700 0.02 -32.78 18.71
CA THR A 700 1.13 -32.86 19.68
C THR A 700 2.31 -33.64 19.15
N ASP A 701 2.09 -34.79 18.50
CA ASP A 701 3.14 -35.61 17.89
C ASP A 701 3.83 -34.84 16.74
N ARG A 702 3.05 -34.09 15.94
CA ARG A 702 3.58 -33.22 14.89
C ARG A 702 4.47 -32.12 15.45
N ILE A 703 4.01 -31.40 16.47
CA ILE A 703 4.78 -30.36 17.16
C ILE A 703 6.08 -30.92 17.71
N GLN A 704 6.06 -32.11 18.34
CA GLN A 704 7.26 -32.76 18.85
C GLN A 704 8.25 -33.11 17.74
N ARG A 705 7.78 -33.56 16.56
CA ARG A 705 8.62 -33.83 15.39
C ARG A 705 9.23 -32.56 14.82
N MET A 706 8.45 -31.49 14.72
CA MET A 706 8.94 -30.20 14.24
C MET A 706 10.00 -29.58 15.15
N LYS A 707 9.86 -29.74 16.48
CA LYS A 707 10.86 -29.28 17.47
C LYS A 707 12.16 -30.09 17.45
N LYS A 708 12.18 -31.29 16.88
CA LYS A 708 13.37 -32.15 16.77
C LYS A 708 14.17 -31.92 15.49
N ARG A 709 13.62 -31.22 14.52
CA ARG A 709 14.28 -30.77 13.28
C ARG A 709 14.85 -29.36 13.45
#